data_973de0dc06018631b804ab91a0802021
#
_entry.id   973de0dc06018631b804ab91a0802021
#
_cell.length_a   1.000
_cell.length_b   1.000
_cell.length_c   1.000
_cell.angle_alpha   90.00
_cell.angle_beta   90.00
_cell.angle_gamma   90.00
#
_symmetry.space_group_name_H-M   'P 1'
#
loop_
_entity.id
_entity.type
_entity.pdbx_description
1 polymer ?
#
loop_
_entity_poly.entity_id
_entity_poly.type
_entity_poly.pdbx_seq_one_letter_code
_entity_poly.pdbx_strand_id
1 'polypeptide(L)'
;MPVATYQYQALKEALAASISTAGDVRRPHALAVVSGLAVNGYVVSLLVSRYFRLGAANAARRAFDAVPLPRAESSPVSAPPKPLLYNSMIRGYLALGLPRLAVGVFREMACPPDRHTYQLAMTACARAAEFELGRRVGSEACSRGFSADLLVGTALVVTYSEAGDMAAALRVFDGMPHRDDVVWNALIAGYARASCMGEALGLFARMRMVDGVSPTEATLVSLVSGFAIYASRKVCYMMHAVVVRSGFHLNVCVCNALLELYLYSGCLREAVMLFRQMEGKDPITWSTMIGGLVRNGRPNSALNVFHWMLSNSSVSTTRSILLNVIAACAELGEWKQGRWIEQSYVLASSSEFNRDPSLVTSLIYMYAKCGQLDSSIALLHGVAAMRDDIVAWNAIIKGCGVLGQVGKAIGFAVEMQRVGVDPDAVTFLEILPMISLIPSLKKGMEAHGQIVKRGFQNERTIANSLITMYGRCGDLRHSFDTFTGILDKDVISWTSMVQVYAWNGHAAEVVELFELMKKTEVKPNRYTFLAVLSACKNTGLVEEGMYLLKFMEEQYGLEPDVEHISCVVDMLCRTGRLTDAYDLVKGTNSERVDNHILWGILLSASRSSGDLVIGEEAARHLLSLDPENRANYKMLADIYVSLGRRDSANNILRLSLSRGLDSKPGCSWTEGG
;
A
#
# COMPACT_ATOMS: atom_id res chain seq x y z
N MET A 1 -24.66 -55.57 -25.98
CA MET A 1 -24.63 -54.81 -24.72
C MET A 1 -23.49 -55.14 -23.74
N PRO A 2 -22.90 -56.37 -23.69
CA PRO A 2 -21.83 -56.65 -22.70
C PRO A 2 -20.49 -55.97 -22.95
N VAL A 3 -20.09 -55.73 -24.21
CA VAL A 3 -18.77 -55.18 -24.56
C VAL A 3 -18.62 -53.69 -24.19
N ALA A 4 -19.67 -52.89 -24.45
CA ALA A 4 -19.66 -51.46 -24.13
C ALA A 4 -19.64 -51.21 -22.62
N THR A 5 -20.27 -52.05 -21.81
CA THR A 5 -20.28 -51.95 -20.35
C THR A 5 -18.91 -52.30 -19.77
N TYR A 6 -18.21 -53.30 -20.31
CA TYR A 6 -16.87 -53.69 -19.92
C TYR A 6 -15.84 -52.61 -20.28
N GLN A 7 -15.91 -52.03 -21.49
CA GLN A 7 -15.04 -50.94 -21.90
C GLN A 7 -15.24 -49.67 -21.05
N TYR A 8 -16.48 -49.38 -20.69
CA TYR A 8 -16.81 -48.25 -19.80
C TYR A 8 -16.21 -48.45 -18.39
N GLN A 9 -16.32 -49.67 -17.84
CA GLN A 9 -15.76 -50.00 -16.53
C GLN A 9 -14.24 -49.95 -16.54
N ALA A 10 -13.58 -50.53 -17.54
CA ALA A 10 -12.13 -50.51 -17.71
C ALA A 10 -11.60 -49.07 -17.87
N LEU A 11 -12.33 -48.18 -18.61
CA LEU A 11 -11.96 -46.78 -18.74
C LEU A 11 -12.10 -46.04 -17.41
N LYS A 12 -13.15 -46.28 -16.64
CA LYS A 12 -13.37 -45.72 -15.31
C LYS A 12 -12.25 -46.10 -14.34
N GLU A 13 -11.83 -47.36 -14.35
CA GLU A 13 -10.72 -47.86 -13.55
C GLU A 13 -9.38 -47.27 -13.97
N ALA A 14 -9.12 -47.17 -15.29
CA ALA A 14 -7.93 -46.49 -15.83
C ALA A 14 -7.87 -45.01 -15.45
N LEU A 15 -9.00 -44.32 -15.42
CA LEU A 15 -9.10 -42.92 -14.98
C LEU A 15 -9.07 -42.79 -13.45
N ALA A 16 -9.41 -43.82 -12.69
CA ALA A 16 -9.33 -43.84 -11.23
C ALA A 16 -7.91 -44.12 -10.71
N ALA A 17 -7.05 -44.76 -11.52
CA ALA A 17 -5.65 -45.03 -11.18
C ALA A 17 -4.85 -43.74 -10.88
N SER A 18 -3.77 -43.88 -10.11
CA SER A 18 -2.86 -42.78 -9.80
C SER A 18 -2.14 -42.30 -11.07
N ILE A 19 -2.60 -41.17 -11.63
CA ILE A 19 -2.07 -40.54 -12.83
C ILE A 19 -1.15 -39.42 -12.38
N SER A 20 0.12 -39.51 -12.73
CA SER A 20 1.16 -38.53 -12.34
C SER A 20 1.57 -37.59 -13.47
N THR A 21 1.35 -37.97 -14.72
CA THR A 21 1.75 -37.17 -15.89
C THR A 21 0.62 -36.95 -16.89
N ALA A 22 0.72 -35.89 -17.69
CA ALA A 22 -0.23 -35.65 -18.78
C ALA A 22 -0.19 -36.76 -19.86
N GLY A 23 0.92 -37.50 -19.97
CA GLY A 23 1.07 -38.68 -20.84
C GLY A 23 0.15 -39.83 -20.41
N ASP A 24 -0.02 -40.02 -19.10
CA ASP A 24 -0.84 -41.10 -18.55
C ASP A 24 -2.34 -40.88 -18.84
N VAL A 25 -2.79 -39.64 -18.99
CA VAL A 25 -4.19 -39.32 -19.36
C VAL A 25 -4.45 -39.52 -20.85
N ARG A 26 -3.41 -39.43 -21.70
CA ARG A 26 -3.55 -39.58 -23.16
C ARG A 26 -3.99 -40.99 -23.55
N ARG A 27 -3.54 -42.04 -22.84
CA ARG A 27 -3.95 -43.45 -23.09
C ARG A 27 -5.43 -43.68 -22.83
N PRO A 28 -6.00 -43.35 -21.64
CA PRO A 28 -7.45 -43.42 -21.42
C PRO A 28 -8.25 -42.52 -22.39
N HIS A 29 -7.72 -41.35 -22.76
CA HIS A 29 -8.37 -40.49 -23.73
C HIS A 29 -8.43 -41.15 -25.13
N ALA A 30 -7.33 -41.72 -25.61
CA ALA A 30 -7.32 -42.45 -26.88
C ALA A 30 -8.27 -43.68 -26.84
N LEU A 31 -8.32 -44.39 -25.72
CA LEU A 31 -9.27 -45.50 -25.54
C LEU A 31 -10.73 -45.00 -25.59
N ALA A 32 -11.04 -43.85 -24.95
CA ALA A 32 -12.35 -43.21 -25.01
C ALA A 32 -12.75 -42.84 -26.45
N VAL A 33 -11.80 -42.34 -27.26
CA VAL A 33 -12.02 -41.99 -28.67
C VAL A 33 -12.29 -43.28 -29.49
N VAL A 34 -11.46 -44.30 -29.39
CA VAL A 34 -11.57 -45.56 -30.15
C VAL A 34 -12.86 -46.33 -29.78
N SER A 35 -13.26 -46.29 -28.51
CA SER A 35 -14.49 -46.93 -28.04
C SER A 35 -15.76 -46.15 -28.29
N GLY A 36 -15.68 -44.97 -28.92
CA GLY A 36 -16.83 -44.07 -29.13
C GLY A 36 -17.38 -43.41 -27.84
N LEU A 37 -16.68 -43.56 -26.69
CA LEU A 37 -17.09 -43.02 -25.40
C LEU A 37 -16.67 -41.54 -25.24
N ALA A 38 -15.89 -41.00 -26.16
CA ALA A 38 -15.47 -39.60 -26.16
C ALA A 38 -16.62 -38.60 -26.39
N VAL A 39 -17.79 -39.07 -26.80
CA VAL A 39 -19.02 -38.27 -26.87
C VAL A 39 -19.87 -38.35 -25.60
N ASN A 40 -19.52 -39.22 -24.67
CA ASN A 40 -20.22 -39.34 -23.40
C ASN A 40 -19.80 -38.24 -22.43
N GLY A 41 -20.70 -37.30 -22.13
CA GLY A 41 -20.41 -36.13 -21.28
C GLY A 41 -19.85 -36.47 -19.89
N TYR A 42 -20.20 -37.63 -19.32
CA TYR A 42 -19.62 -38.05 -18.03
C TYR A 42 -18.17 -38.49 -18.17
N VAL A 43 -17.85 -39.28 -19.21
CA VAL A 43 -16.46 -39.72 -19.49
C VAL A 43 -15.59 -38.51 -19.77
N VAL A 44 -16.07 -37.58 -20.58
CA VAL A 44 -15.32 -36.36 -20.91
C VAL A 44 -15.15 -35.46 -19.68
N SER A 45 -16.15 -35.37 -18.79
CA SER A 45 -16.01 -34.61 -17.55
C SER A 45 -14.90 -35.17 -16.63
N LEU A 46 -14.73 -36.50 -16.59
CA LEU A 46 -13.61 -37.14 -15.86
C LEU A 46 -12.27 -36.84 -16.52
N LEU A 47 -12.16 -36.96 -17.85
CA LEU A 47 -10.96 -36.62 -18.61
C LEU A 47 -10.56 -35.16 -18.40
N VAL A 48 -11.48 -34.24 -18.54
CA VAL A 48 -11.30 -32.81 -18.30
C VAL A 48 -10.79 -32.55 -16.89
N SER A 49 -11.43 -33.14 -15.87
CA SER A 49 -10.99 -32.98 -14.48
C SER A 49 -9.57 -33.50 -14.25
N ARG A 50 -9.16 -34.58 -14.93
CA ARG A 50 -7.79 -35.12 -14.84
C ARG A 50 -6.76 -34.21 -15.52
N TYR A 51 -7.08 -33.70 -16.72
CA TYR A 51 -6.20 -32.75 -17.41
C TYR A 51 -5.98 -31.48 -16.56
N PHE A 52 -7.03 -30.93 -15.94
CA PHE A 52 -6.89 -29.77 -15.07
C PHE A 52 -6.04 -30.04 -13.82
N ARG A 53 -6.16 -31.24 -13.20
CA ARG A 53 -5.29 -31.62 -12.07
C ARG A 53 -3.81 -31.64 -12.43
N LEU A 54 -3.48 -31.86 -13.70
CA LEU A 54 -2.10 -31.88 -14.22
C LEU A 54 -1.69 -30.55 -14.87
N GLY A 55 -2.49 -29.47 -14.70
CA GLY A 55 -2.20 -28.15 -15.26
C GLY A 55 -2.35 -28.08 -16.79
N ALA A 56 -2.87 -29.12 -17.45
CA ALA A 56 -2.96 -29.21 -18.91
C ALA A 56 -4.26 -28.59 -19.48
N ALA A 57 -4.51 -27.32 -19.22
CA ALA A 57 -5.74 -26.59 -19.58
C ALA A 57 -6.08 -26.69 -21.08
N ASN A 58 -5.09 -26.57 -21.98
CA ASN A 58 -5.30 -26.67 -23.42
C ASN A 58 -5.75 -28.07 -23.88
N ALA A 59 -5.30 -29.12 -23.20
CA ALA A 59 -5.74 -30.49 -23.49
C ALA A 59 -7.17 -30.72 -22.98
N ALA A 60 -7.52 -30.17 -21.80
CA ALA A 60 -8.87 -30.18 -21.26
C ALA A 60 -9.85 -29.47 -22.21
N ARG A 61 -9.48 -28.29 -22.74
CA ARG A 61 -10.30 -27.53 -23.70
C ARG A 61 -10.52 -28.31 -24.98
N ARG A 62 -9.48 -28.90 -25.57
CA ARG A 62 -9.63 -29.74 -26.77
C ARG A 62 -10.53 -30.96 -26.54
N ALA A 63 -10.44 -31.62 -25.39
CA ALA A 63 -11.32 -32.73 -25.05
C ALA A 63 -12.79 -32.29 -24.89
N PHE A 64 -13.01 -31.10 -24.37
CA PHE A 64 -14.33 -30.47 -24.27
C PHE A 64 -14.93 -30.13 -25.66
N ASP A 65 -14.15 -29.47 -26.52
CA ASP A 65 -14.55 -29.02 -27.85
C ASP A 65 -14.80 -30.19 -28.81
N ALA A 66 -14.26 -31.37 -28.54
CA ALA A 66 -14.49 -32.58 -29.34
C ALA A 66 -15.86 -33.21 -29.07
N VAL A 67 -16.60 -32.80 -28.04
CA VAL A 67 -17.95 -33.25 -27.76
C VAL A 67 -18.91 -32.51 -28.70
N PRO A 68 -19.70 -33.22 -29.56
CA PRO A 68 -20.67 -32.57 -30.42
C PRO A 68 -21.72 -31.88 -29.57
N LEU A 69 -21.72 -30.56 -29.58
CA LEU A 69 -22.75 -29.74 -28.95
C LEU A 69 -24.00 -29.72 -29.89
N PRO A 70 -25.22 -29.88 -29.40
CA PRO A 70 -26.40 -29.74 -30.24
C PRO A 70 -26.46 -28.31 -30.76
N ARG A 71 -26.30 -28.15 -32.08
CA ARG A 71 -26.66 -26.91 -32.77
C ARG A 71 -28.18 -26.81 -32.78
N ALA A 72 -28.71 -25.62 -32.55
CA ALA A 72 -30.13 -25.33 -32.32
C ALA A 72 -31.12 -25.80 -33.45
N GLU A 73 -30.64 -26.41 -34.50
CA GLU A 73 -31.48 -26.70 -35.71
C GLU A 73 -31.46 -28.14 -36.25
N SER A 74 -30.85 -29.12 -35.60
CA SER A 74 -30.83 -30.47 -36.20
C SER A 74 -30.91 -31.63 -35.20
N SER A 75 -32.01 -32.34 -35.29
CA SER A 75 -32.33 -33.72 -34.86
C SER A 75 -32.61 -34.00 -33.38
N PRO A 76 -33.72 -34.73 -33.08
CA PRO A 76 -34.15 -35.06 -31.72
C PRO A 76 -33.41 -36.25 -31.06
N VAL A 77 -32.22 -36.66 -31.54
CA VAL A 77 -31.58 -37.92 -31.13
C VAL A 77 -30.41 -37.79 -30.16
N SER A 78 -29.88 -36.58 -29.92
CA SER A 78 -28.81 -36.42 -28.91
C SER A 78 -29.35 -35.71 -27.65
N ALA A 79 -29.30 -36.38 -26.50
CA ALA A 79 -29.60 -35.75 -25.23
C ALA A 79 -28.72 -34.50 -25.04
N PRO A 80 -29.26 -33.36 -24.57
CA PRO A 80 -28.49 -32.14 -24.38
C PRO A 80 -27.31 -32.41 -23.45
N PRO A 81 -26.14 -31.78 -23.69
CA PRO A 81 -24.97 -31.95 -22.83
C PRO A 81 -25.37 -31.59 -21.40
N LYS A 82 -25.11 -32.50 -20.47
CA LYS A 82 -25.45 -32.31 -19.06
C LYS A 82 -24.63 -31.16 -18.47
N PRO A 83 -25.16 -30.36 -17.54
CA PRO A 83 -24.42 -29.27 -16.85
C PRO A 83 -23.07 -29.73 -16.26
N LEU A 84 -22.96 -31.00 -15.90
CA LEU A 84 -21.75 -31.62 -15.30
C LEU A 84 -20.47 -31.36 -16.12
N LEU A 85 -20.55 -31.41 -17.46
CA LEU A 85 -19.37 -31.19 -18.31
C LEU A 85 -18.89 -29.72 -18.25
N TYR A 86 -19.83 -28.79 -18.33
CA TYR A 86 -19.56 -27.37 -18.20
C TYR A 86 -19.04 -27.03 -16.79
N ASN A 87 -19.66 -27.61 -15.75
CA ASN A 87 -19.22 -27.45 -14.37
C ASN A 87 -17.79 -27.94 -14.14
N SER A 88 -17.39 -29.05 -14.81
CA SER A 88 -16.00 -29.56 -14.75
C SER A 88 -15.00 -28.61 -15.39
N MET A 89 -15.36 -27.99 -16.51
CA MET A 89 -14.53 -26.97 -17.18
C MET A 89 -14.40 -25.70 -16.35
N ILE A 90 -15.53 -25.14 -15.87
CA ILE A 90 -15.55 -23.92 -15.06
C ILE A 90 -14.71 -24.12 -13.78
N ARG A 91 -14.94 -25.24 -13.08
CA ARG A 91 -14.17 -25.61 -11.86
C ARG A 91 -12.69 -25.76 -12.16
N GLY A 92 -12.34 -26.39 -13.29
CA GLY A 92 -10.95 -26.57 -13.70
C GLY A 92 -10.23 -25.25 -13.95
N TYR A 93 -10.85 -24.33 -14.68
CA TYR A 93 -10.28 -22.99 -14.90
C TYR A 93 -10.18 -22.18 -13.60
N LEU A 94 -11.16 -22.28 -12.71
CA LEU A 94 -11.10 -21.64 -11.40
C LEU A 94 -9.96 -22.18 -10.53
N ALA A 95 -9.70 -23.48 -10.59
CA ALA A 95 -8.59 -24.13 -9.86
C ALA A 95 -7.21 -23.70 -10.38
N LEU A 96 -7.09 -23.37 -11.68
CA LEU A 96 -5.85 -22.83 -12.29
C LEU A 96 -5.73 -21.31 -12.19
N GLY A 97 -6.65 -20.61 -11.52
CA GLY A 97 -6.60 -19.16 -11.41
C GLY A 97 -6.93 -18.42 -12.73
N LEU A 98 -7.71 -19.01 -13.61
CA LEU A 98 -8.11 -18.46 -14.91
C LEU A 98 -9.62 -18.12 -14.96
N PRO A 99 -10.13 -17.19 -14.12
CA PRO A 99 -11.57 -16.96 -13.97
C PRO A 99 -12.22 -16.40 -15.22
N ARG A 100 -11.52 -15.61 -16.04
CA ARG A 100 -12.09 -15.10 -17.31
C ARG A 100 -12.41 -16.20 -18.30
N LEU A 101 -11.60 -17.26 -18.37
CA LEU A 101 -11.90 -18.43 -19.22
C LEU A 101 -13.07 -19.23 -18.65
N ALA A 102 -13.20 -19.31 -17.33
CA ALA A 102 -14.36 -19.95 -16.69
C ALA A 102 -15.67 -19.22 -17.03
N VAL A 103 -15.66 -17.87 -17.01
CA VAL A 103 -16.80 -17.05 -17.46
C VAL A 103 -17.11 -17.27 -18.95
N GLY A 104 -16.09 -17.39 -19.80
CA GLY A 104 -16.25 -17.73 -21.21
C GLY A 104 -17.01 -19.03 -21.41
N VAL A 105 -16.63 -20.10 -20.71
CA VAL A 105 -17.32 -21.40 -20.77
C VAL A 105 -18.78 -21.31 -20.31
N PHE A 106 -19.07 -20.51 -19.29
CA PHE A 106 -20.45 -20.28 -18.85
C PHE A 106 -21.29 -19.58 -19.94
N ARG A 107 -20.74 -18.58 -20.65
CA ARG A 107 -21.39 -17.88 -21.74
C ARG A 107 -21.68 -18.80 -22.96
N GLU A 108 -20.80 -19.79 -23.19
CA GLU A 108 -20.96 -20.81 -24.25
C GLU A 108 -21.97 -21.90 -23.92
N MET A 109 -22.54 -21.87 -22.70
CA MET A 109 -23.39 -22.95 -22.22
C MET A 109 -24.71 -23.05 -22.97
N ALA A 110 -24.94 -24.21 -23.59
CA ALA A 110 -26.13 -24.49 -24.41
C ALA A 110 -27.24 -25.26 -23.65
N CYS A 111 -27.03 -25.57 -22.35
CA CYS A 111 -28.02 -26.26 -21.52
C CYS A 111 -28.42 -25.43 -20.31
N PRO A 112 -29.62 -25.68 -19.71
CA PRO A 112 -30.02 -24.94 -18.51
C PRO A 112 -29.02 -25.13 -17.35
N PRO A 113 -28.55 -24.05 -16.71
CA PRO A 113 -27.69 -24.11 -15.56
C PRO A 113 -28.36 -24.80 -14.37
N ASP A 114 -27.62 -25.63 -13.64
CA ASP A 114 -28.02 -26.19 -12.35
C ASP A 114 -27.47 -25.34 -11.17
N ARG A 115 -27.83 -25.70 -9.91
CA ARG A 115 -27.37 -24.99 -8.72
C ARG A 115 -25.84 -24.87 -8.62
N HIS A 116 -25.14 -25.91 -9.05
CA HIS A 116 -23.67 -25.93 -9.04
C HIS A 116 -23.09 -25.03 -10.14
N THR A 117 -23.77 -24.99 -11.31
CA THR A 117 -23.38 -24.08 -12.39
C THR A 117 -23.51 -22.64 -11.95
N TYR A 118 -24.64 -22.25 -11.32
CA TYR A 118 -24.83 -20.90 -10.82
C TYR A 118 -23.77 -20.51 -9.78
N GLN A 119 -23.50 -21.40 -8.81
CA GLN A 119 -22.46 -21.18 -7.81
C GLN A 119 -21.07 -20.95 -8.46
N LEU A 120 -20.69 -21.85 -9.40
CA LEU A 120 -19.39 -21.74 -10.07
C LEU A 120 -19.30 -20.51 -10.97
N ALA A 121 -20.37 -20.18 -11.70
CA ALA A 121 -20.41 -19.00 -12.56
C ALA A 121 -20.30 -17.70 -11.76
N MET A 122 -21.03 -17.57 -10.66
CA MET A 122 -20.93 -16.41 -9.77
C MET A 122 -19.55 -16.29 -9.14
N THR A 123 -18.96 -17.40 -8.69
CA THR A 123 -17.58 -17.43 -8.19
C THR A 123 -16.58 -17.00 -9.27
N ALA A 124 -16.79 -17.42 -10.53
CA ALA A 124 -15.97 -17.02 -11.65
C ALA A 124 -16.10 -15.51 -11.93
N CYS A 125 -17.33 -14.98 -11.93
CA CYS A 125 -17.60 -13.56 -12.13
C CYS A 125 -16.96 -12.70 -11.02
N ALA A 126 -17.08 -13.09 -9.76
CA ALA A 126 -16.48 -12.40 -8.63
C ALA A 126 -14.94 -12.34 -8.76
N ARG A 127 -14.28 -13.49 -9.06
CA ARG A 127 -12.82 -13.55 -9.26
C ARG A 127 -12.33 -12.85 -10.52
N ALA A 128 -13.17 -12.74 -11.57
CA ALA A 128 -12.86 -12.04 -12.81
C ALA A 128 -13.13 -10.54 -12.72
N ALA A 129 -13.73 -10.04 -11.63
CA ALA A 129 -14.26 -8.70 -11.44
C ALA A 129 -15.37 -8.32 -12.48
N GLU A 130 -16.09 -9.31 -13.01
CA GLU A 130 -17.24 -9.11 -13.91
C GLU A 130 -18.55 -9.04 -13.09
N PHE A 131 -18.66 -8.05 -12.20
CA PHE A 131 -19.73 -7.96 -11.21
C PHE A 131 -21.12 -7.77 -11.83
N GLU A 132 -21.23 -7.05 -12.96
CA GLU A 132 -22.50 -6.85 -13.65
C GLU A 132 -23.07 -8.16 -14.20
N LEU A 133 -22.21 -9.00 -14.77
CA LEU A 133 -22.59 -10.33 -15.19
C LEU A 133 -22.96 -11.20 -13.97
N GLY A 134 -22.19 -11.12 -12.89
CA GLY A 134 -22.48 -11.83 -11.64
C GLY A 134 -23.86 -11.49 -11.08
N ARG A 135 -24.26 -10.22 -11.09
CA ARG A 135 -25.61 -9.77 -10.68
C ARG A 135 -26.71 -10.35 -11.58
N ARG A 136 -26.49 -10.34 -12.89
CA ARG A 136 -27.44 -10.92 -13.85
C ARG A 136 -27.62 -12.42 -13.65
N VAL A 137 -26.53 -13.16 -13.50
CA VAL A 137 -26.52 -14.61 -13.20
C VAL A 137 -27.24 -14.90 -11.88
N GLY A 138 -27.02 -14.08 -10.87
CA GLY A 138 -27.69 -14.17 -9.58
C GLY A 138 -29.19 -13.92 -9.68
N SER A 139 -29.62 -12.87 -10.39
CA SER A 139 -31.03 -12.60 -10.67
C SER A 139 -31.70 -13.76 -11.39
N GLU A 140 -31.03 -14.36 -12.39
CA GLU A 140 -31.51 -15.51 -13.10
C GLU A 140 -31.65 -16.73 -12.18
N ALA A 141 -30.66 -16.99 -11.33
CA ALA A 141 -30.72 -18.07 -10.35
C ALA A 141 -31.91 -17.91 -9.39
N CYS A 142 -32.18 -16.70 -8.90
CA CYS A 142 -33.31 -16.39 -8.05
C CYS A 142 -34.65 -16.60 -8.78
N SER A 143 -34.80 -16.14 -10.06
CA SER A 143 -35.99 -16.31 -10.86
C SER A 143 -36.32 -17.79 -11.18
N ARG A 144 -35.31 -18.65 -11.18
CA ARG A 144 -35.44 -20.10 -11.35
C ARG A 144 -35.68 -20.87 -10.04
N GLY A 145 -35.87 -20.19 -8.92
CA GLY A 145 -36.22 -20.77 -7.64
C GLY A 145 -35.04 -21.23 -6.76
N PHE A 146 -33.82 -20.84 -7.10
CA PHE A 146 -32.64 -21.18 -6.29
C PHE A 146 -32.31 -20.15 -5.18
N SER A 147 -33.24 -19.22 -4.91
CA SER A 147 -33.02 -18.16 -3.89
C SER A 147 -32.80 -18.68 -2.47
N ALA A 148 -33.39 -19.83 -2.14
CA ALA A 148 -33.25 -20.48 -0.82
C ALA A 148 -32.15 -21.55 -0.75
N ASP A 149 -31.44 -21.82 -1.86
CA ASP A 149 -30.34 -22.80 -1.88
C ASP A 149 -29.09 -22.21 -1.22
N LEU A 150 -28.53 -22.93 -0.24
CA LEU A 150 -27.39 -22.47 0.54
C LEU A 150 -26.16 -22.17 -0.34
N LEU A 151 -25.86 -23.01 -1.34
CA LEU A 151 -24.68 -22.82 -2.22
C LEU A 151 -24.83 -21.59 -3.11
N VAL A 152 -26.03 -21.40 -3.67
CA VAL A 152 -26.35 -20.26 -4.53
C VAL A 152 -26.41 -18.98 -3.70
N GLY A 153 -27.04 -19.02 -2.53
CA GLY A 153 -27.12 -17.88 -1.60
C GLY A 153 -25.74 -17.43 -1.13
N THR A 154 -24.86 -18.38 -0.75
CA THR A 154 -23.47 -18.06 -0.39
C THR A 154 -22.72 -17.40 -1.55
N ALA A 155 -22.84 -17.94 -2.76
CA ALA A 155 -22.18 -17.36 -3.93
C ALA A 155 -22.71 -15.95 -4.27
N LEU A 156 -24.02 -15.70 -4.07
CA LEU A 156 -24.62 -14.37 -4.20
C LEU A 156 -24.07 -13.39 -3.17
N VAL A 157 -24.03 -13.77 -1.87
CA VAL A 157 -23.47 -12.92 -0.82
C VAL A 157 -22.02 -12.57 -1.13
N VAL A 158 -21.19 -13.54 -1.55
CA VAL A 158 -19.80 -13.30 -1.96
C VAL A 158 -19.75 -12.33 -3.14
N THR A 159 -20.55 -12.56 -4.20
CA THR A 159 -20.52 -11.74 -5.42
C THR A 159 -20.93 -10.31 -5.15
N TYR A 160 -21.99 -10.07 -4.37
CA TYR A 160 -22.42 -8.73 -3.99
C TYR A 160 -21.39 -8.04 -3.06
N SER A 161 -20.81 -8.78 -2.12
CA SER A 161 -19.77 -8.27 -1.23
C SER A 161 -18.49 -7.84 -1.98
N GLU A 162 -18.07 -8.63 -2.99
CA GLU A 162 -16.94 -8.28 -3.85
C GLU A 162 -17.26 -7.08 -4.77
N ALA A 163 -18.52 -6.95 -5.18
CA ALA A 163 -19.01 -5.81 -5.97
C ALA A 163 -19.20 -4.52 -5.14
N GLY A 164 -19.05 -4.59 -3.81
CA GLY A 164 -19.29 -3.45 -2.92
C GLY A 164 -20.75 -3.16 -2.62
N ASP A 165 -21.70 -3.97 -3.13
CA ASP A 165 -23.14 -3.83 -2.87
C ASP A 165 -23.55 -4.57 -1.59
N MET A 166 -23.15 -4.00 -0.45
CA MET A 166 -23.39 -4.61 0.86
C MET A 166 -24.88 -4.67 1.21
N ALA A 167 -25.70 -3.75 0.66
CA ALA A 167 -27.13 -3.75 0.89
C ALA A 167 -27.82 -4.95 0.19
N ALA A 168 -27.40 -5.27 -1.02
CA ALA A 168 -27.90 -6.47 -1.72
C ALA A 168 -27.39 -7.76 -1.04
N ALA A 169 -26.13 -7.80 -0.62
CA ALA A 169 -25.57 -8.93 0.10
C ALA A 169 -26.36 -9.23 1.40
N LEU A 170 -26.69 -8.20 2.18
CA LEU A 170 -27.45 -8.32 3.42
C LEU A 170 -28.89 -8.79 3.16
N ARG A 171 -29.58 -8.26 2.12
CA ARG A 171 -30.92 -8.72 1.76
C ARG A 171 -30.96 -10.22 1.41
N VAL A 172 -30.00 -10.69 0.63
CA VAL A 172 -29.88 -12.13 0.30
C VAL A 172 -29.64 -12.94 1.56
N PHE A 173 -28.69 -12.50 2.40
CA PHE A 173 -28.36 -13.14 3.66
C PHE A 173 -29.56 -13.25 4.60
N ASP A 174 -30.34 -12.18 4.78
CA ASP A 174 -31.52 -12.16 5.66
C ASP A 174 -32.66 -13.04 5.10
N GLY A 175 -32.76 -13.19 3.79
CA GLY A 175 -33.72 -14.09 3.14
C GLY A 175 -33.36 -15.58 3.19
N MET A 176 -32.14 -15.95 3.63
CA MET A 176 -31.72 -17.36 3.70
C MET A 176 -32.33 -18.07 4.93
N PRO A 177 -32.97 -19.23 4.76
CA PRO A 177 -33.58 -19.96 5.88
C PRO A 177 -32.54 -20.62 6.80
N HIS A 178 -31.40 -21.01 6.26
CA HIS A 178 -30.28 -21.59 6.98
C HIS A 178 -29.00 -20.85 6.62
N ARG A 179 -28.17 -20.57 7.63
CA ARG A 179 -26.91 -19.86 7.48
C ARG A 179 -25.80 -20.67 8.15
N ASP A 180 -24.82 -21.09 7.37
CA ASP A 180 -23.61 -21.74 7.87
C ASP A 180 -22.50 -20.70 8.18
N ASP A 181 -21.40 -21.15 8.74
CA ASP A 181 -20.23 -20.33 9.03
C ASP A 181 -19.64 -19.66 7.78
N VAL A 182 -19.77 -20.31 6.59
CA VAL A 182 -19.22 -19.81 5.33
C VAL A 182 -19.97 -18.55 4.87
N VAL A 183 -21.31 -18.54 4.97
CA VAL A 183 -22.13 -17.36 4.62
C VAL A 183 -21.85 -16.20 5.58
N TRP A 184 -21.79 -16.48 6.88
CA TRP A 184 -21.43 -15.50 7.90
C TRP A 184 -20.07 -14.89 7.63
N ASN A 185 -19.06 -15.73 7.36
CA ASN A 185 -17.70 -15.27 7.06
C ASN A 185 -17.65 -14.41 5.80
N ALA A 186 -18.37 -14.79 4.75
CA ALA A 186 -18.44 -14.01 3.51
C ALA A 186 -19.00 -12.60 3.74
N LEU A 187 -20.10 -12.50 4.50
CA LEU A 187 -20.73 -11.21 4.79
C LEU A 187 -19.87 -10.34 5.72
N ILE A 188 -19.34 -10.91 6.81
CA ILE A 188 -18.44 -10.20 7.75
C ILE A 188 -17.19 -9.70 7.02
N ALA A 189 -16.57 -10.56 6.19
CA ALA A 189 -15.41 -10.17 5.37
C ALA A 189 -15.75 -9.06 4.38
N GLY A 190 -16.95 -9.10 3.77
CA GLY A 190 -17.44 -8.05 2.89
C GLY A 190 -17.55 -6.69 3.57
N TYR A 191 -18.21 -6.62 4.73
CA TYR A 191 -18.33 -5.39 5.53
C TYR A 191 -16.96 -4.91 6.04
N ALA A 192 -16.08 -5.83 6.43
CA ALA A 192 -14.72 -5.51 6.84
C ALA A 192 -13.91 -4.84 5.69
N ARG A 193 -13.99 -5.38 4.46
CA ARG A 193 -13.37 -4.77 3.27
C ARG A 193 -13.99 -3.43 2.86
N ALA A 194 -15.31 -3.31 3.03
CA ALA A 194 -16.03 -2.06 2.78
C ALA A 194 -15.77 -1.00 3.87
N SER A 195 -14.90 -1.29 4.85
CA SER A 195 -14.58 -0.40 5.95
C SER A 195 -15.77 -0.05 6.86
N CYS A 196 -16.83 -0.84 6.82
CA CYS A 196 -18.02 -0.71 7.66
C CYS A 196 -17.88 -1.56 8.93
N MET A 197 -16.99 -1.12 9.83
CA MET A 197 -16.57 -1.93 11.00
C MET A 197 -17.65 -2.11 12.05
N GLY A 198 -18.55 -1.12 12.23
CA GLY A 198 -19.68 -1.21 13.16
C GLY A 198 -20.63 -2.34 12.78
N GLU A 199 -20.96 -2.43 11.52
CA GLU A 199 -21.81 -3.46 10.93
C GLU A 199 -21.14 -4.84 10.99
N ALA A 200 -19.83 -4.93 10.69
CA ALA A 200 -19.09 -6.18 10.80
C ALA A 200 -19.08 -6.74 12.22
N LEU A 201 -18.89 -5.90 13.24
CA LEU A 201 -18.98 -6.29 14.65
C LEU A 201 -20.41 -6.65 15.05
N GLY A 202 -21.42 -5.91 14.56
CA GLY A 202 -22.83 -6.21 14.79
C GLY A 202 -23.20 -7.59 14.24
N LEU A 203 -22.73 -7.91 13.02
CA LEU A 203 -22.92 -9.24 12.42
C LEU A 203 -22.18 -10.33 13.20
N PHE A 204 -20.97 -10.08 13.65
CA PHE A 204 -20.23 -11.02 14.51
C PHE A 204 -20.95 -11.30 15.83
N ALA A 205 -21.53 -10.29 16.44
CA ALA A 205 -22.34 -10.45 17.65
C ALA A 205 -23.63 -11.25 17.36
N ARG A 206 -24.31 -10.94 16.23
CA ARG A 206 -25.52 -11.65 15.78
C ARG A 206 -25.22 -13.14 15.51
N MET A 207 -24.13 -13.44 14.81
CA MET A 207 -23.68 -14.80 14.54
C MET A 207 -23.62 -15.65 15.82
N ARG A 208 -23.02 -15.10 16.88
CA ARG A 208 -22.82 -15.79 18.16
C ARG A 208 -24.06 -15.85 19.04
N MET A 209 -24.78 -14.74 19.14
CA MET A 209 -25.86 -14.57 20.15
C MET A 209 -27.24 -14.98 19.63
N VAL A 210 -27.49 -14.83 18.35
CA VAL A 210 -28.81 -15.08 17.75
C VAL A 210 -28.84 -16.43 17.07
N ASP A 211 -27.90 -16.67 16.15
CA ASP A 211 -27.87 -17.89 15.35
C ASP A 211 -27.03 -19.01 16.01
N GLY A 212 -26.33 -18.73 17.11
CA GLY A 212 -25.53 -19.70 17.86
C GLY A 212 -24.35 -20.32 17.09
N VAL A 213 -23.95 -19.70 15.99
CA VAL A 213 -22.86 -20.19 15.12
C VAL A 213 -21.51 -19.78 15.73
N SER A 214 -20.64 -20.75 15.97
CA SER A 214 -19.31 -20.49 16.50
C SER A 214 -18.40 -19.81 15.47
N PRO A 215 -17.65 -18.76 15.86
CA PRO A 215 -16.67 -18.14 14.97
C PRO A 215 -15.59 -19.15 14.55
N THR A 216 -15.16 -19.04 13.30
CA THR A 216 -14.04 -19.79 12.77
C THR A 216 -12.77 -18.94 12.71
N GLU A 217 -11.63 -19.54 12.41
CA GLU A 217 -10.39 -18.84 12.10
C GLU A 217 -10.61 -17.76 11.04
N ALA A 218 -11.29 -18.09 9.94
CA ALA A 218 -11.58 -17.16 8.85
C ALA A 218 -12.41 -15.95 9.30
N THR A 219 -13.38 -16.14 10.21
CA THR A 219 -14.17 -15.05 10.80
C THR A 219 -13.28 -14.04 11.51
N LEU A 220 -12.39 -14.55 12.39
CA LEU A 220 -11.53 -13.68 13.21
C LEU A 220 -10.43 -13.01 12.40
N VAL A 221 -9.80 -13.73 11.45
CA VAL A 221 -8.82 -13.13 10.54
C VAL A 221 -9.45 -12.01 9.74
N SER A 222 -10.64 -12.21 9.17
CA SER A 222 -11.34 -11.17 8.40
C SER A 222 -11.67 -9.94 9.22
N LEU A 223 -12.16 -10.13 10.47
CA LEU A 223 -12.43 -9.03 11.38
C LEU A 223 -11.16 -8.27 11.75
N VAL A 224 -10.14 -8.97 12.23
CA VAL A 224 -8.90 -8.34 12.69
C VAL A 224 -8.21 -7.58 11.56
N SER A 225 -8.10 -8.18 10.36
CA SER A 225 -7.49 -7.54 9.19
C SER A 225 -8.29 -6.34 8.69
N GLY A 226 -9.62 -6.39 8.77
CA GLY A 226 -10.47 -5.26 8.40
C GLY A 226 -10.25 -4.02 9.27
N PHE A 227 -9.89 -4.21 10.54
CA PHE A 227 -9.57 -3.10 11.45
C PHE A 227 -8.17 -2.49 11.24
N ALA A 228 -7.30 -3.09 10.43
CA ALA A 228 -5.94 -2.60 10.24
C ALA A 228 -5.88 -1.15 9.72
N ILE A 229 -6.83 -0.74 8.88
CA ILE A 229 -6.91 0.63 8.32
C ILE A 229 -7.29 1.68 9.39
N TYR A 230 -8.08 1.29 10.39
CA TYR A 230 -8.53 2.16 11.49
C TYR A 230 -7.80 1.88 12.80
N ALA A 231 -6.61 1.30 12.70
CA ALA A 231 -5.87 0.80 13.84
C ALA A 231 -5.53 1.92 14.83
N SER A 232 -6.30 2.00 15.91
CA SER A 232 -5.93 2.73 17.12
C SER A 232 -5.57 1.74 18.22
N ARG A 233 -4.79 2.17 19.22
CA ARG A 233 -4.43 1.33 20.37
C ARG A 233 -5.66 0.69 21.04
N LYS A 234 -6.76 1.45 21.17
CA LYS A 234 -8.02 0.97 21.74
C LYS A 234 -8.64 -0.17 20.93
N VAL A 235 -8.64 -0.04 19.60
CA VAL A 235 -9.13 -1.07 18.68
C VAL A 235 -8.29 -2.34 18.78
N CYS A 236 -6.98 -2.22 18.86
CA CYS A 236 -6.08 -3.38 19.01
C CYS A 236 -6.40 -4.19 20.27
N TYR A 237 -6.55 -3.54 21.41
CA TYR A 237 -6.92 -4.22 22.66
C TYR A 237 -8.31 -4.86 22.61
N MET A 238 -9.28 -4.18 21.99
CA MET A 238 -10.62 -4.71 21.80
C MET A 238 -10.57 -6.01 20.96
N MET A 239 -9.87 -5.99 19.81
CA MET A 239 -9.76 -7.15 18.94
C MET A 239 -8.98 -8.29 19.59
N HIS A 240 -7.92 -7.98 20.32
CA HIS A 240 -7.19 -8.99 21.09
C HIS A 240 -8.10 -9.67 22.12
N ALA A 241 -8.91 -8.91 22.87
CA ALA A 241 -9.88 -9.46 23.82
C ALA A 241 -10.94 -10.34 23.13
N VAL A 242 -11.39 -9.97 21.91
CA VAL A 242 -12.31 -10.79 21.11
C VAL A 242 -11.66 -12.12 20.75
N VAL A 243 -10.41 -12.12 20.29
CA VAL A 243 -9.66 -13.34 19.92
C VAL A 243 -9.47 -14.26 21.13
N VAL A 244 -9.07 -13.70 22.28
CA VAL A 244 -8.89 -14.46 23.53
C VAL A 244 -10.21 -15.09 23.99
N ARG A 245 -11.30 -14.31 24.02
CA ARG A 245 -12.63 -14.80 24.42
C ARG A 245 -13.22 -15.83 23.45
N SER A 246 -12.79 -15.83 22.20
CA SER A 246 -13.20 -16.81 21.20
C SER A 246 -12.34 -18.09 21.23
N GLY A 247 -11.30 -18.14 22.06
CA GLY A 247 -10.42 -19.31 22.21
C GLY A 247 -9.33 -19.48 21.13
N PHE A 248 -9.11 -18.47 20.27
CA PHE A 248 -8.16 -18.54 19.15
C PHE A 248 -6.81 -17.88 19.43
N HIS A 249 -6.49 -17.59 20.70
CA HIS A 249 -5.25 -16.93 21.09
C HIS A 249 -3.96 -17.75 20.83
N LEU A 250 -4.09 -19.04 20.55
CA LEU A 250 -2.98 -19.91 20.14
C LEU A 250 -2.97 -20.22 18.63
N ASN A 251 -4.00 -19.78 17.90
CA ASN A 251 -4.06 -20.03 16.46
C ASN A 251 -3.10 -19.08 15.73
N VAL A 252 -2.15 -19.66 14.98
CA VAL A 252 -1.08 -18.91 14.30
C VAL A 252 -1.61 -17.89 13.30
N CYS A 253 -2.62 -18.25 12.48
CA CYS A 253 -3.17 -17.36 11.47
C CYS A 253 -3.87 -16.14 12.11
N VAL A 254 -4.64 -16.36 13.19
CA VAL A 254 -5.32 -15.29 13.92
C VAL A 254 -4.30 -14.40 14.67
N CYS A 255 -3.27 -15.03 15.24
CA CYS A 255 -2.17 -14.29 15.88
C CYS A 255 -1.36 -13.47 14.88
N ASN A 256 -1.14 -13.97 13.64
CA ASN A 256 -0.51 -13.22 12.57
C ASN A 256 -1.33 -11.97 12.19
N ALA A 257 -2.65 -12.09 12.08
CA ALA A 257 -3.53 -10.94 11.84
C ALA A 257 -3.48 -9.92 12.99
N LEU A 258 -3.49 -10.38 14.26
CA LEU A 258 -3.32 -9.50 15.42
C LEU A 258 -1.95 -8.82 15.45
N LEU A 259 -0.90 -9.55 15.12
CA LEU A 259 0.46 -9.02 15.03
C LEU A 259 0.53 -7.91 13.99
N GLU A 260 -0.06 -8.14 12.82
CA GLU A 260 -0.16 -7.15 11.76
C GLU A 260 -0.94 -5.91 12.21
N LEU A 261 -2.08 -6.09 12.88
CA LEU A 261 -2.89 -4.98 13.44
C LEU A 261 -2.07 -4.13 14.43
N TYR A 262 -1.34 -4.75 15.36
CA TYR A 262 -0.46 -4.03 16.30
C TYR A 262 0.66 -3.26 15.60
N LEU A 263 1.26 -3.86 14.57
CA LEU A 263 2.33 -3.23 13.78
C LEU A 263 1.82 -2.05 12.94
N TYR A 264 0.60 -2.14 12.37
CA TYR A 264 -0.03 -1.01 11.66
C TYR A 264 -0.37 0.16 12.59
N SER A 265 -0.79 -0.13 13.81
CA SER A 265 -1.12 0.91 14.81
C SER A 265 0.09 1.48 15.55
N GLY A 266 1.31 1.05 15.23
CA GLY A 266 2.53 1.48 15.92
C GLY A 266 2.67 0.95 17.36
N CYS A 267 1.83 0.00 17.78
CA CYS A 267 1.87 -0.63 19.11
C CYS A 267 2.99 -1.69 19.18
N LEU A 268 4.24 -1.25 19.03
CA LEU A 268 5.40 -2.14 18.89
C LEU A 268 5.66 -3.02 20.11
N ARG A 269 5.42 -2.50 21.32
CA ARG A 269 5.63 -3.24 22.57
C ARG A 269 4.72 -4.47 22.62
N GLU A 270 3.46 -4.27 22.31
CA GLU A 270 2.42 -5.30 22.29
C GLU A 270 2.67 -6.32 21.17
N ALA A 271 3.08 -5.84 19.99
CA ALA A 271 3.48 -6.70 18.88
C ALA A 271 4.64 -7.64 19.25
N VAL A 272 5.70 -7.10 19.90
CA VAL A 272 6.86 -7.90 20.36
C VAL A 272 6.44 -8.90 21.43
N MET A 273 5.56 -8.51 22.36
CA MET A 273 5.06 -9.43 23.39
C MET A 273 4.27 -10.59 22.78
N LEU A 274 3.32 -10.29 21.89
CA LEU A 274 2.54 -11.30 21.17
C LEU A 274 3.47 -12.25 20.38
N PHE A 275 4.39 -11.69 19.60
CA PHE A 275 5.34 -12.46 18.82
C PHE A 275 6.21 -13.41 19.68
N ARG A 276 6.63 -12.97 20.88
CA ARG A 276 7.38 -13.83 21.82
C ARG A 276 6.55 -14.96 22.37
N GLN A 277 5.27 -14.72 22.65
CA GLN A 277 4.34 -15.72 23.21
C GLN A 277 3.89 -16.78 22.21
N MET A 278 3.93 -16.48 20.90
CA MET A 278 3.56 -17.46 19.87
C MET A 278 4.53 -18.66 19.88
N GLU A 279 4.00 -19.87 20.03
CA GLU A 279 4.78 -21.11 20.05
C GLU A 279 5.13 -21.61 18.64
N GLY A 280 4.18 -21.61 17.73
CA GLY A 280 4.36 -22.07 16.33
C GLY A 280 4.55 -20.90 15.36
N LYS A 281 5.77 -20.36 15.22
CA LYS A 281 6.06 -19.30 14.27
C LYS A 281 6.26 -19.86 12.87
N ASP A 282 5.35 -19.54 11.96
CA ASP A 282 5.44 -19.89 10.54
C ASP A 282 6.22 -18.83 9.73
N PRO A 283 6.55 -19.04 8.46
CA PRO A 283 7.22 -18.04 7.63
C PRO A 283 6.46 -16.71 7.52
N ILE A 284 5.12 -16.76 7.61
CA ILE A 284 4.27 -15.54 7.57
C ILE A 284 4.48 -14.74 8.85
N THR A 285 4.51 -15.39 10.02
CA THR A 285 4.78 -14.74 11.32
C THR A 285 6.11 -13.97 11.28
N TRP A 286 7.18 -14.61 10.81
CA TRP A 286 8.49 -13.98 10.70
C TRP A 286 8.48 -12.81 9.72
N SER A 287 7.91 -13.01 8.53
CA SER A 287 7.80 -11.97 7.51
C SER A 287 7.00 -10.76 8.01
N THR A 288 5.87 -11.00 8.69
CA THR A 288 5.01 -9.94 9.25
C THR A 288 5.75 -9.14 10.31
N MET A 289 6.47 -9.81 11.22
CA MET A 289 7.24 -9.13 12.27
C MET A 289 8.39 -8.30 11.69
N ILE A 290 9.19 -8.87 10.80
CA ILE A 290 10.33 -8.17 10.17
C ILE A 290 9.83 -6.99 9.36
N GLY A 291 8.85 -7.18 8.45
CA GLY A 291 8.30 -6.12 7.62
C GLY A 291 7.60 -5.02 8.42
N GLY A 292 6.90 -5.41 9.49
CA GLY A 292 6.25 -4.46 10.40
C GLY A 292 7.25 -3.59 11.16
N LEU A 293 8.36 -4.14 11.62
CA LEU A 293 9.44 -3.38 12.27
C LEU A 293 10.08 -2.38 11.30
N VAL A 294 10.32 -2.77 10.05
CA VAL A 294 10.85 -1.87 9.02
C VAL A 294 9.90 -0.71 8.77
N ARG A 295 8.60 -0.98 8.56
CA ARG A 295 7.57 0.07 8.37
C ARG A 295 7.48 1.05 9.53
N ASN A 296 7.75 0.60 10.74
CA ASN A 296 7.74 1.44 11.95
C ASN A 296 9.10 2.11 12.24
N GLY A 297 10.01 2.19 11.28
CA GLY A 297 11.31 2.85 11.45
C GLY A 297 12.26 2.17 12.45
N ARG A 298 12.14 0.82 12.61
CA ARG A 298 12.98 0.01 13.48
C ARG A 298 13.77 -1.06 12.71
N PRO A 299 14.52 -0.68 11.66
CA PRO A 299 15.20 -1.64 10.81
C PRO A 299 16.29 -2.45 11.54
N ASN A 300 16.98 -1.88 12.53
CA ASN A 300 17.93 -2.63 13.39
C ASN A 300 17.24 -3.78 14.13
N SER A 301 16.04 -3.55 14.67
CA SER A 301 15.27 -4.58 15.35
C SER A 301 14.81 -5.67 14.35
N ALA A 302 14.48 -5.30 13.13
CA ALA A 302 14.13 -6.23 12.06
C ALA A 302 15.27 -7.18 11.71
N LEU A 303 16.51 -6.65 11.57
CA LEU A 303 17.71 -7.48 11.35
C LEU A 303 17.99 -8.42 12.54
N ASN A 304 17.82 -7.95 13.76
CA ASN A 304 17.98 -8.79 14.95
C ASN A 304 16.97 -9.96 14.97
N VAL A 305 15.71 -9.70 14.59
CA VAL A 305 14.69 -10.73 14.47
C VAL A 305 15.04 -11.75 13.37
N PHE A 306 15.56 -11.28 12.23
CA PHE A 306 16.03 -12.15 11.16
C PHE A 306 17.21 -13.05 11.60
N HIS A 307 18.20 -12.50 12.26
CA HIS A 307 19.33 -13.28 12.80
C HIS A 307 18.86 -14.28 13.86
N TRP A 308 17.89 -13.90 14.70
CA TRP A 308 17.30 -14.80 15.66
C TRP A 308 16.55 -15.94 14.97
N MET A 309 15.82 -15.68 13.88
CA MET A 309 15.17 -16.70 13.06
C MET A 309 16.19 -17.72 12.52
N LEU A 310 17.28 -17.24 11.92
CA LEU A 310 18.32 -18.10 11.33
C LEU A 310 19.03 -18.98 12.38
N SER A 311 19.18 -18.48 13.62
CA SER A 311 19.93 -19.17 14.67
C SER A 311 19.05 -20.17 15.45
N ASN A 312 17.75 -19.93 15.59
CA ASN A 312 16.91 -20.62 16.55
C ASN A 312 15.66 -21.27 15.94
N SER A 313 15.47 -21.21 14.63
CA SER A 313 14.31 -21.83 13.99
C SER A 313 14.73 -22.70 12.81
N SER A 314 13.96 -23.77 12.57
CA SER A 314 14.07 -24.62 11.37
C SER A 314 13.23 -24.10 10.19
N VAL A 315 12.67 -22.89 10.33
CA VAL A 315 11.79 -22.30 9.32
C VAL A 315 12.61 -21.88 8.10
N SER A 316 12.22 -22.34 6.93
CA SER A 316 12.85 -21.93 5.66
C SER A 316 12.65 -20.45 5.38
N THR A 317 13.70 -19.81 4.89
CA THR A 317 13.64 -18.41 4.45
C THR A 317 12.75 -18.31 3.20
N THR A 318 11.80 -17.39 3.21
CA THR A 318 10.92 -17.13 2.06
C THR A 318 11.31 -15.85 1.32
N ARG A 319 10.83 -15.70 0.08
CA ARG A 319 11.01 -14.46 -0.69
C ARG A 319 10.57 -13.22 0.10
N SER A 320 9.42 -13.28 0.76
CA SER A 320 8.87 -12.15 1.53
C SER A 320 9.79 -11.74 2.70
N ILE A 321 10.38 -12.70 3.39
CA ILE A 321 11.36 -12.43 4.45
C ILE A 321 12.59 -11.74 3.87
N LEU A 322 13.16 -12.25 2.78
CA LEU A 322 14.35 -11.66 2.14
C LEU A 322 14.07 -10.22 1.65
N LEU A 323 12.93 -9.97 1.02
CA LEU A 323 12.53 -8.62 0.58
C LEU A 323 12.49 -7.64 1.77
N ASN A 324 11.88 -8.04 2.88
CA ASN A 324 11.80 -7.21 4.08
C ASN A 324 13.18 -6.96 4.71
N VAL A 325 14.07 -7.96 4.69
CA VAL A 325 15.45 -7.82 5.21
C VAL A 325 16.29 -6.91 4.31
N ILE A 326 16.17 -7.05 2.98
CA ILE A 326 16.84 -6.15 2.03
C ILE A 326 16.34 -4.70 2.22
N ALA A 327 15.04 -4.51 2.44
CA ALA A 327 14.49 -3.19 2.76
C ALA A 327 15.08 -2.63 4.08
N ALA A 328 15.24 -3.46 5.12
CA ALA A 328 15.90 -3.05 6.37
C ALA A 328 17.36 -2.64 6.13
N CYS A 329 18.10 -3.39 5.32
CA CYS A 329 19.49 -3.05 4.95
C CYS A 329 19.55 -1.72 4.19
N ALA A 330 18.59 -1.46 3.30
CA ALA A 330 18.51 -0.21 2.57
C ALA A 330 18.25 1.01 3.47
N GLU A 331 17.43 0.86 4.53
CA GLU A 331 17.15 1.93 5.49
C GLU A 331 18.37 2.24 6.39
N LEU A 332 19.17 1.22 6.72
CA LEU A 332 20.34 1.36 7.59
C LEU A 332 21.64 1.74 6.85
N GLY A 333 21.67 1.60 5.53
CA GLY A 333 22.90 1.69 4.76
C GLY A 333 23.83 0.45 4.90
N GLU A 334 23.31 -0.66 5.41
CA GLU A 334 24.06 -1.89 5.71
C GLU A 334 24.21 -2.78 4.45
N TRP A 335 24.92 -2.27 3.44
CA TRP A 335 25.15 -2.95 2.17
C TRP A 335 25.88 -4.30 2.32
N LYS A 336 26.71 -4.48 3.37
CA LYS A 336 27.44 -5.73 3.62
C LYS A 336 26.49 -6.90 3.90
N GLN A 337 25.44 -6.67 4.67
CA GLN A 337 24.40 -7.67 4.94
C GLN A 337 23.62 -7.98 3.66
N GLY A 338 23.30 -6.96 2.86
CA GLY A 338 22.66 -7.16 1.54
C GLY A 338 23.53 -8.01 0.61
N ARG A 339 24.86 -7.80 0.59
CA ARG A 339 25.80 -8.62 -0.19
C ARG A 339 25.83 -10.07 0.26
N TRP A 340 25.72 -10.33 1.57
CA TRP A 340 25.61 -11.69 2.08
C TRP A 340 24.32 -12.36 1.58
N ILE A 341 23.19 -11.65 1.56
CA ILE A 341 21.91 -12.16 1.01
C ILE A 341 22.04 -12.44 -0.49
N GLU A 342 22.65 -11.53 -1.25
CA GLU A 342 22.92 -11.70 -2.67
C GLU A 342 23.68 -13.01 -2.94
N GLN A 343 24.79 -13.22 -2.23
CA GLN A 343 25.65 -14.39 -2.42
C GLN A 343 25.00 -15.68 -1.96
N SER A 344 24.28 -15.66 -0.82
CA SER A 344 23.72 -16.85 -0.19
C SER A 344 22.42 -17.32 -0.82
N TYR A 345 21.61 -16.40 -1.39
CA TYR A 345 20.28 -16.73 -1.89
C TYR A 345 20.07 -16.41 -3.38
N VAL A 346 20.59 -15.29 -3.86
CA VAL A 346 20.27 -14.81 -5.22
C VAL A 346 21.25 -15.32 -6.27
N LEU A 347 22.53 -15.38 -5.96
CA LEU A 347 23.58 -15.88 -6.87
C LEU A 347 23.93 -17.35 -6.63
N ALA A 348 23.49 -17.95 -5.54
CA ALA A 348 23.72 -19.37 -5.25
C ALA A 348 22.91 -20.25 -6.19
N SER A 349 23.59 -21.06 -7.00
CA SER A 349 22.97 -21.97 -7.98
C SER A 349 22.06 -23.04 -7.36
N SER A 350 22.26 -23.35 -6.09
CA SER A 350 21.47 -24.30 -5.31
C SER A 350 20.24 -23.68 -4.64
N SER A 351 20.08 -22.35 -4.70
CA SER A 351 18.95 -21.67 -4.07
C SER A 351 17.72 -21.69 -4.97
N GLU A 352 16.54 -21.88 -4.38
CA GLU A 352 15.26 -21.74 -5.09
C GLU A 352 15.00 -20.29 -5.58
N PHE A 353 15.73 -19.30 -4.99
CA PHE A 353 15.66 -17.89 -5.35
C PHE A 353 16.74 -17.45 -6.34
N ASN A 354 17.42 -18.41 -6.97
CA ASN A 354 18.48 -18.07 -7.91
C ASN A 354 17.97 -17.13 -9.02
N ARG A 355 18.54 -15.93 -9.07
CA ARG A 355 18.18 -14.84 -10.00
C ARG A 355 16.70 -14.44 -9.96
N ASP A 356 16.05 -14.55 -8.79
CA ASP A 356 14.67 -14.07 -8.63
C ASP A 356 14.58 -12.57 -8.95
N PRO A 357 13.76 -12.16 -9.93
CA PRO A 357 13.71 -10.78 -10.39
C PRO A 357 13.37 -9.79 -9.27
N SER A 358 12.43 -10.14 -8.40
CA SER A 358 11.98 -9.24 -7.32
C SER A 358 13.09 -9.00 -6.29
N LEU A 359 13.87 -10.03 -5.96
CA LEU A 359 15.01 -9.92 -5.05
C LEU A 359 16.16 -9.13 -5.68
N VAL A 360 16.45 -9.39 -6.96
CA VAL A 360 17.49 -8.66 -7.70
C VAL A 360 17.15 -7.18 -7.77
N THR A 361 15.90 -6.81 -8.12
CA THR A 361 15.45 -5.42 -8.17
C THR A 361 15.55 -4.73 -6.80
N SER A 362 15.18 -5.46 -5.73
CA SER A 362 15.28 -4.92 -4.37
C SER A 362 16.73 -4.72 -3.94
N LEU A 363 17.65 -5.62 -4.32
CA LEU A 363 19.10 -5.47 -4.09
C LEU A 363 19.68 -4.29 -4.89
N ILE A 364 19.28 -4.13 -6.15
CA ILE A 364 19.65 -2.98 -6.99
C ILE A 364 19.29 -1.67 -6.28
N TYR A 365 18.04 -1.55 -5.79
CA TYR A 365 17.60 -0.39 -5.03
C TYR A 365 18.40 -0.20 -3.73
N MET A 366 18.59 -1.27 -2.97
CA MET A 366 19.37 -1.24 -1.72
C MET A 366 20.80 -0.75 -1.95
N TYR A 367 21.51 -1.31 -2.94
CA TYR A 367 22.87 -0.87 -3.26
C TYR A 367 22.90 0.58 -3.72
N ALA A 368 21.97 0.99 -4.59
CA ALA A 368 21.87 2.38 -5.04
C ALA A 368 21.65 3.33 -3.86
N LYS A 369 20.71 3.01 -2.95
CA LYS A 369 20.42 3.80 -1.74
C LYS A 369 21.60 3.86 -0.77
N CYS A 370 22.40 2.78 -0.67
CA CYS A 370 23.60 2.72 0.15
C CYS A 370 24.84 3.38 -0.49
N GLY A 371 24.71 3.98 -1.68
CA GLY A 371 25.84 4.60 -2.39
C GLY A 371 26.76 3.65 -3.15
N GLN A 372 26.43 2.35 -3.19
CA GLN A 372 27.19 1.29 -3.85
C GLN A 372 26.72 1.12 -5.31
N LEU A 373 26.82 2.20 -6.10
CA LEU A 373 26.29 2.22 -7.48
C LEU A 373 26.93 1.17 -8.39
N ASP A 374 28.24 0.90 -8.21
CA ASP A 374 28.94 -0.11 -9.04
C ASP A 374 28.34 -1.51 -8.84
N SER A 375 27.99 -1.86 -7.59
CA SER A 375 27.32 -3.14 -7.29
C SER A 375 25.89 -3.18 -7.87
N SER A 376 25.18 -2.07 -7.82
CA SER A 376 23.85 -1.93 -8.41
C SER A 376 23.87 -2.13 -9.93
N ILE A 377 24.82 -1.48 -10.61
CA ILE A 377 25.04 -1.59 -12.06
C ILE A 377 25.47 -3.02 -12.43
N ALA A 378 26.37 -3.62 -11.64
CA ALA A 378 26.82 -4.99 -11.88
C ALA A 378 25.66 -5.99 -11.85
N LEU A 379 24.68 -5.83 -10.92
CA LEU A 379 23.49 -6.66 -10.88
C LEU A 379 22.56 -6.40 -12.07
N LEU A 380 22.35 -5.14 -12.45
CA LEU A 380 21.52 -4.77 -13.60
C LEU A 380 22.02 -5.42 -14.90
N HIS A 381 23.33 -5.36 -15.14
CA HIS A 381 23.92 -5.93 -16.35
C HIS A 381 24.26 -7.42 -16.23
N GLY A 382 24.49 -7.92 -15.02
CA GLY A 382 24.87 -9.31 -14.75
C GLY A 382 23.71 -10.30 -14.86
N VAL A 383 22.47 -9.85 -14.63
CA VAL A 383 21.27 -10.68 -14.75
C VAL A 383 20.52 -10.28 -16.02
N ALA A 384 20.56 -11.14 -17.04
CA ALA A 384 20.03 -10.83 -18.37
C ALA A 384 18.55 -10.33 -18.35
N ALA A 385 17.72 -10.89 -17.45
CA ALA A 385 16.33 -10.48 -17.30
C ALA A 385 16.15 -9.04 -16.76
N MET A 386 17.20 -8.43 -16.20
CA MET A 386 17.10 -7.08 -15.60
C MET A 386 17.42 -5.96 -16.60
N ARG A 387 18.11 -6.27 -17.70
CA ARG A 387 18.47 -5.24 -18.68
C ARG A 387 17.27 -4.59 -19.35
N ASP A 388 16.22 -5.39 -19.57
CA ASP A 388 14.97 -4.96 -20.20
C ASP A 388 13.88 -4.66 -19.16
N ASP A 389 14.19 -4.83 -17.87
CA ASP A 389 13.24 -4.60 -16.78
C ASP A 389 13.22 -3.13 -16.35
N ILE A 390 12.15 -2.44 -16.72
CA ILE A 390 11.92 -1.04 -16.37
C ILE A 390 11.93 -0.78 -14.85
N VAL A 391 11.50 -1.78 -14.05
CA VAL A 391 11.46 -1.65 -12.60
C VAL A 391 12.87 -1.61 -12.00
N ALA A 392 13.81 -2.39 -12.58
CA ALA A 392 15.21 -2.37 -12.17
C ALA A 392 15.88 -1.02 -12.48
N TRP A 393 15.62 -0.43 -13.65
CA TRP A 393 16.10 0.91 -14.00
C TRP A 393 15.52 1.98 -13.08
N ASN A 394 14.21 1.95 -12.82
CA ASN A 394 13.56 2.88 -11.90
C ASN A 394 14.11 2.75 -10.48
N ALA A 395 14.49 1.54 -10.04
CA ALA A 395 15.11 1.31 -8.74
C ALA A 395 16.48 2.01 -8.60
N ILE A 396 17.33 1.97 -9.62
CA ILE A 396 18.62 2.71 -9.63
C ILE A 396 18.37 4.22 -9.62
N ILE A 397 17.48 4.70 -10.50
CA ILE A 397 17.14 6.12 -10.61
C ILE A 397 16.67 6.64 -9.26
N LYS A 398 15.73 5.93 -8.62
CA LYS A 398 15.22 6.26 -7.29
C LYS A 398 16.32 6.27 -6.22
N GLY A 399 17.19 5.26 -6.21
CA GLY A 399 18.31 5.18 -5.27
C GLY A 399 19.26 6.37 -5.41
N CYS A 400 19.59 6.77 -6.63
CA CYS A 400 20.38 7.98 -6.90
C CYS A 400 19.69 9.25 -6.41
N GLY A 401 18.36 9.32 -6.53
CA GLY A 401 17.55 10.45 -6.05
C GLY A 401 17.63 10.62 -4.54
N VAL A 402 17.50 9.53 -3.79
CA VAL A 402 17.61 9.53 -2.32
C VAL A 402 18.98 10.05 -1.86
N LEU A 403 20.05 9.76 -2.62
CA LEU A 403 21.41 10.25 -2.33
C LEU A 403 21.68 11.67 -2.87
N GLY A 404 20.71 12.33 -3.47
CA GLY A 404 20.91 13.64 -4.10
C GLY A 404 21.81 13.63 -5.34
N GLN A 405 22.13 12.45 -5.92
CA GLN A 405 23.01 12.31 -7.10
C GLN A 405 22.20 12.51 -8.40
N VAL A 406 21.57 13.66 -8.55
CA VAL A 406 20.63 13.96 -9.65
C VAL A 406 21.26 13.78 -11.04
N GLY A 407 22.53 14.17 -11.21
CA GLY A 407 23.23 14.01 -12.49
C GLY A 407 23.34 12.56 -12.94
N LYS A 408 23.61 11.64 -12.00
CA LYS A 408 23.67 10.20 -12.28
C LYS A 408 22.29 9.62 -12.57
N ALA A 409 21.25 10.03 -11.79
CA ALA A 409 19.88 9.59 -12.03
C ALA A 409 19.40 9.92 -13.46
N ILE A 410 19.65 11.15 -13.92
CA ILE A 410 19.34 11.56 -15.29
C ILE A 410 20.20 10.76 -16.31
N GLY A 411 21.47 10.51 -15.99
CA GLY A 411 22.35 9.69 -16.82
C GLY A 411 21.79 8.28 -17.04
N PHE A 412 21.31 7.63 -15.97
CA PHE A 412 20.67 6.30 -16.06
C PHE A 412 19.37 6.32 -16.86
N ALA A 413 18.56 7.38 -16.76
CA ALA A 413 17.36 7.50 -17.58
C ALA A 413 17.68 7.64 -19.09
N VAL A 414 18.80 8.30 -19.44
CA VAL A 414 19.29 8.39 -20.82
C VAL A 414 19.86 7.05 -21.27
N GLU A 415 20.59 6.35 -20.40
CA GLU A 415 21.16 5.03 -20.71
C GLU A 415 20.07 3.99 -20.94
N MET A 416 19.04 3.96 -20.08
CA MET A 416 17.83 3.16 -20.21
C MET A 416 17.23 3.26 -21.62
N GLN A 417 17.09 4.49 -22.15
CA GLN A 417 16.59 4.74 -23.50
C GLN A 417 17.56 4.22 -24.59
N ARG A 418 18.86 4.33 -24.37
CA ARG A 418 19.87 3.83 -25.32
C ARG A 418 19.87 2.30 -25.44
N VAL A 419 19.55 1.61 -24.35
CA VAL A 419 19.40 0.15 -24.32
C VAL A 419 18.08 -0.31 -24.95
N GLY A 420 17.15 0.62 -25.23
CA GLY A 420 15.86 0.34 -25.84
C GLY A 420 14.72 0.16 -24.84
N VAL A 421 14.95 0.47 -23.56
CA VAL A 421 13.91 0.46 -22.54
C VAL A 421 13.28 1.84 -22.47
N ASP A 422 12.00 1.95 -22.81
CA ASP A 422 11.29 3.23 -22.79
C ASP A 422 10.90 3.63 -21.36
N PRO A 423 11.18 4.88 -20.93
CA PRO A 423 10.70 5.42 -19.65
C PRO A 423 9.19 5.37 -19.56
N ASP A 424 8.67 4.93 -18.41
CA ASP A 424 7.26 4.94 -18.06
C ASP A 424 6.89 6.14 -17.17
N ALA A 425 5.62 6.19 -16.76
CA ALA A 425 5.12 7.21 -15.83
C ALA A 425 5.93 7.24 -14.52
N VAL A 426 6.31 6.08 -13.98
CA VAL A 426 7.08 5.97 -12.74
C VAL A 426 8.47 6.58 -12.90
N THR A 427 9.13 6.33 -14.03
CA THR A 427 10.44 6.94 -14.35
C THR A 427 10.37 8.46 -14.27
N PHE A 428 9.34 9.07 -14.86
CA PHE A 428 9.18 10.53 -14.83
C PHE A 428 8.82 11.04 -13.44
N LEU A 429 8.00 10.31 -12.67
CA LEU A 429 7.67 10.65 -11.29
C LEU A 429 8.89 10.63 -10.35
N GLU A 430 9.88 9.79 -10.63
CA GLU A 430 11.15 9.80 -9.88
C GLU A 430 12.10 10.92 -10.35
N ILE A 431 12.15 11.24 -11.65
CA ILE A 431 13.09 12.23 -12.22
C ILE A 431 12.65 13.68 -11.99
N LEU A 432 11.36 13.99 -12.15
CA LEU A 432 10.86 15.37 -12.04
C LEU A 432 11.15 16.03 -10.68
N PRO A 433 10.94 15.35 -9.54
CA PRO A 433 11.33 15.90 -8.23
C PRO A 433 12.83 16.15 -8.12
N MET A 434 13.67 15.31 -8.74
CA MET A 434 15.12 15.49 -8.75
C MET A 434 15.55 16.72 -9.55
N ILE A 435 14.94 16.95 -10.71
CA ILE A 435 15.18 18.16 -11.52
C ILE A 435 14.78 19.40 -10.72
N SER A 436 13.74 19.31 -9.89
CA SER A 436 13.31 20.40 -9.00
C SER A 436 14.37 20.79 -7.95
N LEU A 437 15.27 19.87 -7.57
CA LEU A 437 16.37 20.13 -6.63
C LEU A 437 17.53 20.89 -7.31
N ILE A 438 17.73 20.67 -8.61
CA ILE A 438 18.68 21.44 -9.43
C ILE A 438 17.84 22.29 -10.38
N PRO A 439 17.54 23.56 -10.06
CA PRO A 439 16.62 24.39 -10.83
C PRO A 439 17.16 24.66 -12.25
N SER A 440 17.11 23.63 -13.10
CA SER A 440 17.52 23.68 -14.50
C SER A 440 16.29 23.59 -15.39
N LEU A 441 15.77 24.74 -15.77
CA LEU A 441 14.61 24.87 -16.66
C LEU A 441 14.80 24.06 -17.96
N LYS A 442 16.03 24.08 -18.54
CA LYS A 442 16.34 23.31 -19.77
C LYS A 442 16.07 21.81 -19.60
N LYS A 443 16.57 21.20 -18.51
CA LYS A 443 16.33 19.77 -18.23
C LYS A 443 14.86 19.48 -17.95
N GLY A 444 14.17 20.41 -17.29
CA GLY A 444 12.72 20.33 -17.05
C GLY A 444 11.94 20.32 -18.37
N MET A 445 12.25 21.20 -19.29
CA MET A 445 11.63 21.25 -20.62
C MET A 445 11.94 20.00 -21.47
N GLU A 446 13.16 19.47 -21.41
CA GLU A 446 13.53 18.22 -22.06
C GLU A 446 12.70 17.05 -21.53
N ALA A 447 12.56 16.94 -20.21
CA ALA A 447 11.73 15.92 -19.58
C ALA A 447 10.24 16.07 -19.96
N HIS A 448 9.70 17.31 -19.94
CA HIS A 448 8.34 17.58 -20.38
C HIS A 448 8.11 17.19 -21.84
N GLY A 449 9.05 17.52 -22.74
CA GLY A 449 8.99 17.11 -24.15
C GLY A 449 8.93 15.58 -24.32
N GLN A 450 9.67 14.83 -23.49
CA GLN A 450 9.62 13.36 -23.49
C GLN A 450 8.28 12.82 -22.97
N ILE A 451 7.69 13.45 -21.94
CA ILE A 451 6.37 13.12 -21.40
C ILE A 451 5.30 13.30 -22.46
N VAL A 452 5.30 14.43 -23.16
CA VAL A 452 4.35 14.74 -24.26
C VAL A 452 4.50 13.72 -25.41
N LYS A 453 5.75 13.45 -25.82
CA LYS A 453 6.03 12.48 -26.91
C LYS A 453 5.48 11.08 -26.61
N ARG A 454 5.40 10.69 -25.32
CA ARG A 454 4.92 9.37 -24.88
C ARG A 454 3.44 9.37 -24.48
N GLY A 455 2.76 10.49 -24.55
CA GLY A 455 1.34 10.59 -24.25
C GLY A 455 0.98 10.64 -22.76
N PHE A 456 1.95 10.89 -21.86
CA PHE A 456 1.70 10.97 -20.42
C PHE A 456 1.24 12.37 -19.94
N GLN A 457 1.07 13.35 -20.83
CA GLN A 457 0.68 14.71 -20.47
C GLN A 457 -0.68 14.81 -19.77
N ASN A 458 -1.56 13.82 -19.97
CA ASN A 458 -2.89 13.79 -19.37
C ASN A 458 -2.93 13.04 -18.02
N GLU A 459 -1.79 12.47 -17.59
CA GLU A 459 -1.70 11.85 -16.27
C GLU A 459 -1.58 12.91 -15.18
N ARG A 460 -2.59 12.99 -14.32
CA ARG A 460 -2.69 14.00 -13.26
C ARG A 460 -1.47 14.02 -12.32
N THR A 461 -0.95 12.85 -11.96
CA THR A 461 0.24 12.72 -11.09
C THR A 461 1.48 13.33 -11.72
N ILE A 462 1.68 13.10 -13.02
CA ILE A 462 2.79 13.68 -13.78
C ILE A 462 2.60 15.20 -13.94
N ALA A 463 1.39 15.63 -14.26
CA ALA A 463 1.07 17.06 -14.36
C ALA A 463 1.34 17.79 -13.03
N ASN A 464 0.95 17.21 -11.88
CA ASN A 464 1.25 17.77 -10.57
C ASN A 464 2.76 17.87 -10.29
N SER A 465 3.54 16.87 -10.73
CA SER A 465 5.01 16.89 -10.62
C SER A 465 5.64 17.93 -11.55
N LEU A 466 5.10 18.14 -12.77
CA LEU A 466 5.51 19.19 -13.69
C LEU A 466 5.23 20.59 -13.14
N ILE A 467 4.04 20.82 -12.55
CA ILE A 467 3.70 22.08 -11.88
C ILE A 467 4.78 22.43 -10.84
N THR A 468 5.09 21.47 -9.98
CA THR A 468 6.10 21.65 -8.92
C THR A 468 7.50 21.88 -9.52
N MET A 469 7.88 21.13 -10.53
CA MET A 469 9.18 21.26 -11.20
C MET A 469 9.34 22.64 -11.86
N TYR A 470 8.37 23.11 -12.63
CA TYR A 470 8.42 24.43 -13.24
C TYR A 470 8.42 25.53 -12.18
N GLY A 471 7.60 25.40 -11.14
CA GLY A 471 7.57 26.33 -10.03
C GLY A 471 8.90 26.47 -9.30
N ARG A 472 9.62 25.36 -9.07
CA ARG A 472 10.97 25.35 -8.50
C ARG A 472 12.03 25.96 -9.43
N CYS A 473 11.83 25.85 -10.74
CA CYS A 473 12.67 26.50 -11.76
C CYS A 473 12.34 27.99 -11.95
N GLY A 474 11.31 28.54 -11.27
CA GLY A 474 10.87 29.92 -11.40
C GLY A 474 10.03 30.21 -12.64
N ASP A 475 9.64 29.18 -13.40
CA ASP A 475 8.80 29.33 -14.59
C ASP A 475 7.31 29.16 -14.24
N LEU A 476 6.74 30.24 -13.72
CA LEU A 476 5.34 30.28 -13.31
C LEU A 476 4.36 30.13 -14.47
N ARG A 477 4.76 30.56 -15.67
CA ARG A 477 3.91 30.47 -16.86
C ARG A 477 3.65 29.02 -17.24
N HIS A 478 4.69 28.21 -17.45
CA HIS A 478 4.51 26.81 -17.80
C HIS A 478 3.89 26.01 -16.64
N SER A 479 4.16 26.40 -15.38
CA SER A 479 3.49 25.83 -14.22
C SER A 479 1.98 26.05 -14.27
N PHE A 480 1.53 27.28 -14.55
CA PHE A 480 0.11 27.63 -14.65
C PHE A 480 -0.56 27.03 -15.88
N ASP A 481 0.12 27.02 -17.03
CA ASP A 481 -0.38 26.38 -18.27
C ASP A 481 -0.61 24.87 -18.03
N THR A 482 0.31 24.20 -17.33
CA THR A 482 0.17 22.80 -16.96
C THR A 482 -1.00 22.60 -16.00
N PHE A 483 -1.16 23.46 -14.99
CA PHE A 483 -2.28 23.42 -14.06
C PHE A 483 -3.63 23.59 -14.75
N THR A 484 -3.75 24.56 -15.65
CA THR A 484 -5.00 24.80 -16.40
C THR A 484 -5.35 23.66 -17.32
N GLY A 485 -4.36 22.97 -17.87
CA GLY A 485 -4.53 21.79 -18.72
C GLY A 485 -5.08 20.54 -18.01
N ILE A 486 -5.05 20.47 -16.68
CA ILE A 486 -5.63 19.36 -15.95
C ILE A 486 -7.17 19.47 -15.99
N LEU A 487 -7.84 18.48 -16.58
CA LEU A 487 -9.30 18.47 -16.71
C LEU A 487 -10.01 18.24 -15.37
N ASP A 488 -9.55 17.27 -14.60
CA ASP A 488 -10.09 16.89 -13.29
C ASP A 488 -9.05 17.18 -12.21
N LYS A 489 -9.09 18.38 -11.65
CA LYS A 489 -8.16 18.86 -10.63
C LYS A 489 -8.51 18.30 -9.27
N ASP A 490 -7.58 17.55 -8.66
CA ASP A 490 -7.70 17.09 -7.29
C ASP A 490 -7.09 18.07 -6.27
N VAL A 491 -7.18 17.74 -4.99
CA VAL A 491 -6.60 18.55 -3.93
C VAL A 491 -5.08 18.73 -4.08
N ILE A 492 -4.39 17.76 -4.69
CA ILE A 492 -2.94 17.83 -4.92
C ILE A 492 -2.64 18.86 -6.01
N SER A 493 -3.42 18.87 -7.11
CA SER A 493 -3.27 19.84 -8.19
C SER A 493 -3.39 21.29 -7.70
N TRP A 494 -4.45 21.56 -6.94
CA TRP A 494 -4.67 22.88 -6.33
C TRP A 494 -3.54 23.25 -5.35
N THR A 495 -3.22 22.35 -4.44
CA THR A 495 -2.17 22.57 -3.43
C THR A 495 -0.80 22.81 -4.07
N SER A 496 -0.46 22.05 -5.12
CA SER A 496 0.81 22.22 -5.84
C SER A 496 0.92 23.61 -6.46
N MET A 497 -0.16 24.12 -7.09
CA MET A 497 -0.13 25.44 -7.69
C MET A 497 -0.09 26.58 -6.66
N VAL A 498 -0.88 26.45 -5.58
CA VAL A 498 -0.83 27.37 -4.43
C VAL A 498 0.60 27.40 -3.83
N GLN A 499 1.22 26.24 -3.66
CA GLN A 499 2.57 26.14 -3.12
C GLN A 499 3.63 26.76 -4.05
N VAL A 500 3.47 26.60 -5.36
CA VAL A 500 4.36 27.21 -6.36
C VAL A 500 4.32 28.73 -6.28
N TYR A 501 3.14 29.33 -6.22
CA TYR A 501 3.03 30.78 -6.06
C TYR A 501 3.57 31.24 -4.69
N ALA A 502 3.35 30.48 -3.62
CA ALA A 502 3.88 30.79 -2.30
C ALA A 502 5.42 30.80 -2.26
N TRP A 503 6.07 29.84 -2.92
CA TRP A 503 7.55 29.78 -3.01
C TRP A 503 8.15 30.94 -3.82
N ASN A 504 7.42 31.42 -4.81
CA ASN A 504 7.88 32.49 -5.69
C ASN A 504 7.44 33.90 -5.21
N GLY A 505 6.82 33.99 -4.02
CA GLY A 505 6.46 35.27 -3.39
C GLY A 505 5.21 35.95 -3.95
N HIS A 506 4.39 35.23 -4.68
CA HIS A 506 3.16 35.71 -5.32
C HIS A 506 1.93 35.48 -4.41
N ALA A 507 1.89 36.20 -3.29
CA ALA A 507 0.86 36.00 -2.27
C ALA A 507 -0.56 36.39 -2.73
N ALA A 508 -0.71 37.37 -3.61
CA ALA A 508 -2.02 37.79 -4.14
C ALA A 508 -2.64 36.63 -4.95
N GLU A 509 -1.85 36.01 -5.80
CA GLU A 509 -2.26 34.87 -6.62
C GLU A 509 -2.53 33.61 -5.76
N VAL A 510 -1.83 33.45 -4.64
CA VAL A 510 -2.11 32.38 -3.66
C VAL A 510 -3.51 32.53 -3.08
N VAL A 511 -3.86 33.75 -2.64
CA VAL A 511 -5.20 34.05 -2.08
C VAL A 511 -6.28 33.85 -3.14
N GLU A 512 -6.05 34.34 -4.36
CA GLU A 512 -7.00 34.18 -5.48
C GLU A 512 -7.24 32.70 -5.80
N LEU A 513 -6.18 31.90 -5.92
CA LEU A 513 -6.30 30.46 -6.18
C LEU A 513 -7.01 29.73 -5.03
N PHE A 514 -6.73 30.10 -3.79
CA PHE A 514 -7.41 29.51 -2.64
C PHE A 514 -8.90 29.82 -2.64
N GLU A 515 -9.29 31.07 -2.97
CA GLU A 515 -10.69 31.45 -3.12
C GLU A 515 -11.37 30.73 -4.29
N LEU A 516 -10.65 30.52 -5.41
CA LEU A 516 -11.15 29.70 -6.51
C LEU A 516 -11.35 28.24 -6.10
N MET A 517 -10.39 27.64 -5.39
CA MET A 517 -10.51 26.28 -4.88
C MET A 517 -11.74 26.09 -3.99
N LYS A 518 -12.02 27.05 -3.10
CA LYS A 518 -13.21 27.03 -2.22
C LYS A 518 -14.54 27.02 -2.99
N LYS A 519 -14.55 27.55 -4.22
CA LYS A 519 -15.75 27.55 -5.09
C LYS A 519 -15.94 26.23 -5.83
N THR A 520 -14.94 25.34 -5.81
CA THR A 520 -15.03 24.01 -6.41
C THR A 520 -15.53 22.98 -5.37
N GLU A 521 -15.83 21.76 -5.83
CA GLU A 521 -16.17 20.64 -4.92
C GLU A 521 -14.95 20.09 -4.16
N VAL A 522 -13.74 20.52 -4.54
CA VAL A 522 -12.47 20.05 -3.94
C VAL A 522 -12.21 20.76 -2.63
N LYS A 523 -12.26 20.04 -1.53
CA LYS A 523 -12.02 20.61 -0.19
C LYS A 523 -10.52 20.78 0.07
N PRO A 524 -10.09 21.98 0.56
CA PRO A 524 -8.73 22.19 1.05
C PRO A 524 -8.34 21.18 2.14
N ASN A 525 -7.11 20.73 2.13
CA ASN A 525 -6.53 19.88 3.17
C ASN A 525 -5.49 20.65 4.00
N ARG A 526 -4.88 19.99 5.00
CA ARG A 526 -3.84 20.59 5.86
C ARG A 526 -2.69 21.20 5.05
N TYR A 527 -2.22 20.51 4.02
CA TYR A 527 -1.12 20.99 3.17
C TYR A 527 -1.50 22.23 2.36
N THR A 528 -2.77 22.35 1.94
CA THR A 528 -3.28 23.56 1.28
C THR A 528 -3.22 24.74 2.23
N PHE A 529 -3.73 24.59 3.48
CA PHE A 529 -3.65 25.64 4.48
C PHE A 529 -2.22 26.04 4.82
N LEU A 530 -1.31 25.05 4.94
CA LEU A 530 0.11 25.30 5.19
C LEU A 530 0.75 26.13 4.05
N ALA A 531 0.41 25.84 2.80
CA ALA A 531 0.90 26.58 1.65
C ALA A 531 0.42 28.05 1.67
N VAL A 532 -0.86 28.29 1.98
CA VAL A 532 -1.43 29.64 2.10
C VAL A 532 -0.81 30.40 3.28
N LEU A 533 -0.69 29.75 4.45
CA LEU A 533 -0.04 30.34 5.63
C LEU A 533 1.43 30.68 5.37
N SER A 534 2.14 29.85 4.59
CA SER A 534 3.52 30.14 4.19
C SER A 534 3.62 31.36 3.30
N ALA A 535 2.66 31.59 2.42
CA ALA A 535 2.58 32.81 1.61
C ALA A 535 2.30 34.04 2.49
N CYS A 536 1.34 33.97 3.41
CA CYS A 536 1.06 35.02 4.38
C CYS A 536 2.30 35.35 5.23
N LYS A 537 3.05 34.34 5.66
CA LYS A 537 4.31 34.47 6.40
C LYS A 537 5.34 35.30 5.62
N ASN A 538 5.50 35.04 4.34
CA ASN A 538 6.49 35.71 3.50
C ASN A 538 6.13 37.20 3.23
N THR A 539 4.84 37.53 3.27
CA THR A 539 4.34 38.90 3.02
C THR A 539 3.98 39.67 4.30
N GLY A 540 4.00 39.01 5.46
CA GLY A 540 3.68 39.65 6.73
C GLY A 540 2.19 39.90 6.95
N LEU A 541 1.30 39.15 6.29
CA LEU A 541 -0.16 39.23 6.41
C LEU A 541 -0.65 38.53 7.67
N VAL A 542 -0.46 39.17 8.83
CA VAL A 542 -0.69 38.56 10.15
C VAL A 542 -2.15 38.27 10.41
N GLU A 543 -3.05 39.23 10.11
CA GLU A 543 -4.48 39.07 10.40
C GLU A 543 -5.11 37.97 9.56
N GLU A 544 -4.70 37.88 8.29
CA GLU A 544 -5.10 36.79 7.39
C GLU A 544 -4.59 35.43 7.89
N GLY A 545 -3.35 35.38 8.38
CA GLY A 545 -2.79 34.15 8.96
C GLY A 545 -3.54 33.69 10.21
N MET A 546 -3.86 34.60 11.12
CA MET A 546 -4.66 34.33 12.30
C MET A 546 -6.09 33.88 11.96
N TYR A 547 -6.70 34.54 10.96
CA TYR A 547 -8.02 34.15 10.45
C TYR A 547 -7.99 32.74 9.85
N LEU A 548 -6.98 32.41 9.04
CA LEU A 548 -6.85 31.12 8.38
C LEU A 548 -6.70 29.96 9.37
N LEU A 549 -5.99 30.13 10.51
CA LEU A 549 -5.92 29.11 11.55
C LEU A 549 -7.29 28.78 12.12
N LYS A 550 -8.08 29.80 12.45
CA LYS A 550 -9.44 29.60 12.96
C LYS A 550 -10.36 29.02 11.90
N PHE A 551 -10.28 29.54 10.67
CA PHE A 551 -11.08 29.09 9.53
C PHE A 551 -10.85 27.60 9.20
N MET A 552 -9.60 27.13 9.30
CA MET A 552 -9.23 25.72 9.12
C MET A 552 -9.95 24.81 10.13
N GLU A 553 -9.99 25.22 11.38
CA GLU A 553 -10.62 24.45 12.46
C GLU A 553 -12.16 24.54 12.39
N GLU A 554 -12.72 25.74 12.32
CA GLU A 554 -14.16 25.98 12.41
C GLU A 554 -14.94 25.50 11.18
N GLN A 555 -14.39 25.68 9.96
CA GLN A 555 -15.11 25.36 8.72
C GLN A 555 -14.81 23.98 8.15
N TYR A 556 -13.61 23.46 8.41
CA TYR A 556 -13.16 22.19 7.84
C TYR A 556 -12.91 21.11 8.89
N GLY A 557 -12.98 21.45 10.19
CA GLY A 557 -12.71 20.52 11.29
C GLY A 557 -11.27 19.99 11.28
N LEU A 558 -10.34 20.74 10.69
CA LEU A 558 -8.94 20.39 10.58
C LEU A 558 -8.17 21.05 11.73
N GLU A 559 -7.75 20.29 12.72
CA GLU A 559 -6.91 20.81 13.81
C GLU A 559 -5.55 21.29 13.26
N PRO A 560 -5.12 22.55 13.57
CA PRO A 560 -3.78 23.02 13.19
C PRO A 560 -2.68 22.20 13.88
N ASP A 561 -1.66 21.83 13.14
CA ASP A 561 -0.44 21.20 13.68
C ASP A 561 0.69 22.22 13.91
N VAL A 562 1.84 21.74 14.39
CA VAL A 562 3.01 22.59 14.70
C VAL A 562 3.43 23.46 13.54
N GLU A 563 3.38 22.94 12.31
CA GLU A 563 3.83 23.64 11.12
C GLU A 563 2.92 24.83 10.79
N HIS A 564 1.60 24.67 10.92
CA HIS A 564 0.62 25.76 10.74
C HIS A 564 0.82 26.86 11.79
N ILE A 565 0.91 26.45 13.06
CA ILE A 565 1.09 27.40 14.17
C ILE A 565 2.45 28.11 14.06
N SER A 566 3.51 27.39 13.67
CA SER A 566 4.84 27.98 13.51
C SER A 566 4.89 29.08 12.46
N CYS A 567 4.11 28.94 11.36
CA CYS A 567 4.00 30.00 10.35
C CYS A 567 3.43 31.29 10.94
N VAL A 568 2.37 31.19 11.76
CA VAL A 568 1.73 32.36 12.37
C VAL A 568 2.57 32.94 13.51
N VAL A 569 3.19 32.09 14.34
CA VAL A 569 4.12 32.52 15.41
C VAL A 569 5.31 33.28 14.81
N ASP A 570 5.90 32.78 13.73
CA ASP A 570 7.02 33.47 13.07
C ASP A 570 6.58 34.82 12.45
N MET A 571 5.37 34.90 11.86
CA MET A 571 4.79 36.17 11.38
C MET A 571 4.63 37.20 12.50
N LEU A 572 4.02 36.78 13.62
CA LEU A 572 3.82 37.63 14.79
C LEU A 572 5.15 38.13 15.37
N CYS A 573 6.13 37.24 15.44
CA CYS A 573 7.49 37.59 15.90
C CYS A 573 8.16 38.62 14.98
N ARG A 574 8.10 38.45 13.66
CA ARG A 574 8.70 39.35 12.68
C ARG A 574 8.04 40.73 12.65
N THR A 575 6.76 40.81 12.94
CA THR A 575 6.00 42.07 13.01
C THR A 575 6.08 42.73 14.38
N GLY A 576 6.86 42.19 15.33
CA GLY A 576 7.06 42.73 16.67
C GLY A 576 5.93 42.45 17.67
N ARG A 577 4.94 41.62 17.30
CA ARG A 577 3.80 41.21 18.16
C ARG A 577 4.16 39.99 19.01
N LEU A 578 5.23 40.09 19.80
CA LEU A 578 5.81 38.96 20.53
C LEU A 578 4.86 38.44 21.62
N THR A 579 4.06 39.30 22.26
CA THR A 579 3.06 38.91 23.26
C THR A 579 1.96 38.04 22.67
N ASP A 580 1.46 38.42 21.49
CA ASP A 580 0.42 37.64 20.81
C ASP A 580 0.96 36.27 20.37
N ALA A 581 2.22 36.22 19.92
CA ALA A 581 2.91 34.97 19.59
C ALA A 581 3.06 34.06 20.82
N TYR A 582 3.40 34.64 21.97
CA TYR A 582 3.53 33.93 23.23
C TYR A 582 2.18 33.35 23.69
N ASP A 583 1.12 34.15 23.63
CA ASP A 583 -0.23 33.71 24.03
C ASP A 583 -0.74 32.59 23.11
N LEU A 584 -0.46 32.65 21.83
CA LEU A 584 -0.79 31.59 20.87
C LEU A 584 -0.06 30.27 21.22
N VAL A 585 1.23 30.32 21.51
CA VAL A 585 2.01 29.15 21.88
C VAL A 585 1.54 28.56 23.20
N LYS A 586 1.23 29.40 24.19
CA LYS A 586 0.73 28.98 25.50
C LYS A 586 -0.67 28.36 25.44
N GLY A 587 -1.53 28.86 24.55
CA GLY A 587 -2.88 28.34 24.31
C GLY A 587 -2.89 26.99 23.58
N THR A 588 -1.77 26.57 23.01
CA THR A 588 -1.66 25.29 22.31
C THR A 588 -1.54 24.14 23.31
N ASN A 589 -2.42 23.13 23.23
CA ASN A 589 -2.44 21.99 24.13
C ASN A 589 -1.11 21.23 24.12
N SER A 590 -0.32 21.34 25.19
CA SER A 590 1.04 20.83 25.33
C SER A 590 1.17 19.28 25.28
N GLU A 591 0.08 18.54 25.41
CA GLU A 591 0.12 17.07 25.39
C GLU A 591 0.13 16.46 23.98
N ARG A 592 -0.20 17.24 22.94
CA ARG A 592 -0.37 16.74 21.56
C ARG A 592 0.66 17.27 20.56
N VAL A 593 1.42 18.30 20.92
CA VAL A 593 2.29 19.03 19.99
C VAL A 593 3.70 19.10 20.55
N ASP A 594 4.66 18.69 19.75
CA ASP A 594 6.09 18.77 20.07
C ASP A 594 6.54 20.26 20.00
N ASN A 595 6.27 20.99 21.09
CA ASN A 595 6.32 22.46 21.15
C ASN A 595 7.73 23.05 21.09
N HIS A 596 8.80 22.21 20.96
CA HIS A 596 10.18 22.71 20.96
C HIS A 596 10.46 23.70 19.81
N ILE A 597 9.84 23.51 18.64
CA ILE A 597 9.98 24.42 17.49
C ILE A 597 9.37 25.77 17.82
N LEU A 598 8.15 25.80 18.38
CA LEU A 598 7.44 27.04 18.71
C LEU A 598 8.17 27.86 19.77
N TRP A 599 8.63 27.21 20.84
CA TRP A 599 9.43 27.86 21.88
C TRP A 599 10.80 28.31 21.34
N GLY A 600 11.39 27.58 20.36
CA GLY A 600 12.62 27.97 19.67
C GLY A 600 12.47 29.28 18.87
N ILE A 601 11.34 29.42 18.15
CA ILE A 601 11.01 30.66 17.44
C ILE A 601 10.86 31.84 18.40
N LEU A 602 10.11 31.66 19.50
CA LEU A 602 9.94 32.68 20.55
C LEU A 602 11.26 33.09 21.19
N LEU A 603 12.12 32.14 21.54
CA LEU A 603 13.44 32.44 22.11
C LEU A 603 14.32 33.22 21.13
N SER A 604 14.32 32.83 19.86
CA SER A 604 15.06 33.56 18.82
C SER A 604 14.52 34.99 18.60
N ALA A 605 13.21 35.16 18.60
CA ALA A 605 12.57 36.46 18.47
C ALA A 605 12.81 37.35 19.69
N SER A 606 12.72 36.79 20.91
CA SER A 606 13.04 37.50 22.17
C SER A 606 14.48 37.99 22.19
N ARG A 607 15.42 37.25 21.62
CA ARG A 607 16.81 37.70 21.45
C ARG A 607 16.91 38.95 20.58
N SER A 608 16.12 39.02 19.49
CA SER A 608 16.15 40.15 18.57
C SER A 608 15.45 41.40 19.12
N SER A 609 14.38 41.22 19.91
CA SER A 609 13.61 42.29 20.53
C SER A 609 14.13 42.75 21.90
N GLY A 610 14.99 41.94 22.54
CA GLY A 610 15.49 42.18 23.90
C GLY A 610 14.45 41.91 25.00
N ASP A 611 13.37 41.15 24.71
CA ASP A 611 12.35 40.79 25.70
C ASP A 611 12.85 39.64 26.59
N LEU A 612 13.18 40.01 27.85
CA LEU A 612 13.72 39.08 28.82
C LEU A 612 12.67 38.10 29.36
N VAL A 613 11.45 38.58 29.59
CA VAL A 613 10.41 37.80 30.25
C VAL A 613 10.00 36.60 29.38
N ILE A 614 9.66 36.86 28.13
CA ILE A 614 9.30 35.82 27.17
C ILE A 614 10.52 34.95 26.84
N GLY A 615 11.73 35.55 26.74
CA GLY A 615 12.97 34.82 26.49
C GLY A 615 13.33 33.82 27.60
N GLU A 616 13.22 34.22 28.90
CA GLU A 616 13.47 33.33 30.02
C GLU A 616 12.46 32.18 30.07
N GLU A 617 11.18 32.43 29.81
CA GLU A 617 10.17 31.41 29.83
C GLU A 617 10.30 30.42 28.67
N ALA A 618 10.58 30.91 27.47
CA ALA A 618 10.86 30.09 26.30
C ALA A 618 12.09 29.20 26.51
N ALA A 619 13.18 29.79 27.06
CA ALA A 619 14.38 29.02 27.39
C ALA A 619 14.11 27.96 28.46
N ARG A 620 13.32 28.25 29.51
CA ARG A 620 12.96 27.28 30.56
C ARG A 620 12.26 26.06 29.95
N HIS A 621 11.29 26.28 29.07
CA HIS A 621 10.59 25.20 28.37
C HIS A 621 11.54 24.39 27.48
N LEU A 622 12.37 25.02 26.69
CA LEU A 622 13.34 24.35 25.81
C LEU A 622 14.38 23.54 26.59
N LEU A 623 14.89 24.08 27.69
CA LEU A 623 15.88 23.41 28.55
C LEU A 623 15.27 22.26 29.36
N SER A 624 13.95 22.25 29.57
CA SER A 624 13.24 21.12 30.17
C SER A 624 13.02 19.98 29.17
N LEU A 625 12.82 20.31 27.89
CA LEU A 625 12.59 19.34 26.80
C LEU A 625 13.90 18.75 26.27
N ASP A 626 14.90 19.61 26.06
CA ASP A 626 16.23 19.23 25.53
C ASP A 626 17.34 19.92 26.35
N PRO A 627 17.73 19.33 27.48
CA PRO A 627 18.78 19.88 28.34
C PRO A 627 20.16 19.88 27.72
N GLU A 628 20.39 19.10 26.67
CA GLU A 628 21.71 18.95 26.04
C GLU A 628 21.92 19.94 24.86
N ASN A 629 20.90 20.67 24.46
CA ASN A 629 20.97 21.61 23.35
C ASN A 629 21.65 22.93 23.76
N ARG A 630 22.95 23.02 23.51
CA ARG A 630 23.75 24.18 23.81
C ARG A 630 23.28 25.49 23.18
N ALA A 631 22.65 25.44 21.99
CA ALA A 631 22.16 26.64 21.30
C ALA A 631 21.16 27.41 22.17
N ASN A 632 20.31 26.71 22.92
CA ASN A 632 19.30 27.31 23.79
C ASN A 632 19.96 28.10 24.94
N TYR A 633 21.02 27.56 25.56
CA TYR A 633 21.80 28.27 26.59
C TYR A 633 22.48 29.53 26.02
N LYS A 634 23.05 29.42 24.81
CA LYS A 634 23.72 30.55 24.17
C LYS A 634 22.71 31.65 23.82
N MET A 635 21.56 31.34 23.26
CA MET A 635 20.54 32.33 22.93
C MET A 635 20.03 33.06 24.17
N LEU A 636 19.81 32.36 25.29
CA LEU A 636 19.43 33.00 26.55
C LEU A 636 20.57 33.88 27.12
N ALA A 637 21.82 33.43 27.05
CA ALA A 637 22.96 34.24 27.48
C ALA A 637 23.08 35.51 26.60
N ASP A 638 22.88 35.43 25.30
CA ASP A 638 22.88 36.57 24.39
C ASP A 638 21.82 37.64 24.78
N ILE A 639 20.62 37.21 25.21
CA ILE A 639 19.58 38.09 25.72
C ILE A 639 20.03 38.82 26.97
N TYR A 640 20.67 38.11 27.95
CA TYR A 640 21.19 38.72 29.14
C TYR A 640 22.33 39.74 28.84
N VAL A 641 23.20 39.40 27.87
CA VAL A 641 24.26 40.32 27.43
C VAL A 641 23.71 41.59 26.82
N SER A 642 22.69 41.47 25.94
CA SER A 642 22.04 42.64 25.28
C SER A 642 21.42 43.61 26.29
N LEU A 643 20.95 43.09 27.42
CA LEU A 643 20.37 43.86 28.51
C LEU A 643 21.40 44.29 29.60
N GLY A 644 22.69 44.08 29.37
CA GLY A 644 23.75 44.45 30.30
C GLY A 644 23.91 43.54 31.52
N ARG A 645 23.15 42.43 31.61
CA ARG A 645 23.18 41.48 32.76
C ARG A 645 24.27 40.41 32.58
N ARG A 646 25.55 40.85 32.57
CA ARG A 646 26.69 39.97 32.27
C ARG A 646 26.87 38.82 33.27
N ASP A 647 26.55 39.02 34.55
CA ASP A 647 26.66 37.96 35.57
C ASP A 647 25.66 36.84 35.32
N SER A 648 24.40 37.16 34.95
CA SER A 648 23.39 36.20 34.59
C SER A 648 23.78 35.41 33.33
N ALA A 649 24.35 36.08 32.32
CA ALA A 649 24.85 35.43 31.11
C ALA A 649 25.97 34.43 31.41
N ASN A 650 26.95 34.84 32.27
CA ASN A 650 28.04 33.97 32.68
C ASN A 650 27.54 32.73 33.46
N ASN A 651 26.53 32.91 34.31
CA ASN A 651 25.94 31.80 35.07
C ASN A 651 25.28 30.77 34.15
N ILE A 652 24.53 31.20 33.14
CA ILE A 652 23.89 30.30 32.13
C ILE A 652 24.93 29.57 31.31
N LEU A 653 26.01 30.25 30.89
CA LEU A 653 27.12 29.63 30.16
C LEU A 653 27.87 28.61 31.01
N ARG A 654 28.12 28.91 32.31
CA ARG A 654 28.73 27.96 33.27
C ARG A 654 27.83 26.73 33.46
N LEU A 655 26.51 26.89 33.51
CA LEU A 655 25.57 25.78 33.60
C LEU A 655 25.64 24.86 32.35
N SER A 656 25.78 25.44 31.17
CA SER A 656 26.03 24.68 29.94
C SER A 656 27.34 23.88 30.00
N LEU A 657 28.43 24.50 30.48
CA LEU A 657 29.74 23.83 30.62
C LEU A 657 29.74 22.74 31.69
N SER A 658 29.03 22.95 32.82
CA SER A 658 28.91 21.93 33.87
C SER A 658 28.19 20.65 33.43
N ARG A 659 27.42 20.73 32.34
CA ARG A 659 26.76 19.59 31.69
C ARG A 659 27.59 18.94 30.57
N GLY A 660 28.84 19.33 30.42
CA GLY A 660 29.76 18.75 29.42
C GLY A 660 29.50 19.18 27.98
N LEU A 661 28.74 20.27 27.78
CA LEU A 661 28.42 20.78 26.47
C LEU A 661 29.55 21.68 25.92
N ASP A 662 30.67 21.06 25.53
CA ASP A 662 31.81 21.78 24.98
C ASP A 662 31.60 22.29 23.55
N SER A 663 32.25 23.44 23.24
CA SER A 663 32.23 23.99 21.89
C SER A 663 33.11 23.16 20.96
N LYS A 664 32.51 22.39 20.06
CA LYS A 664 33.25 22.05 18.83
C LYS A 664 33.37 23.34 18.01
N PRO A 665 34.59 23.79 17.65
CA PRO A 665 34.73 24.94 16.74
C PRO A 665 34.04 24.62 15.43
N GLY A 666 33.20 25.55 14.95
CA GLY A 666 32.57 25.41 13.63
C GLY A 666 33.66 25.45 12.56
N CYS A 667 33.92 24.35 11.90
CA CYS A 667 34.80 24.32 10.72
C CYS A 667 33.94 24.75 9.51
N SER A 668 34.14 25.96 8.99
CA SER A 668 33.68 26.30 7.66
C SER A 668 34.73 25.83 6.65
N TRP A 669 34.41 24.85 5.83
CA TRP A 669 35.22 24.48 4.67
C TRP A 669 34.75 25.34 3.48
N THR A 670 35.67 26.20 3.00
CA THR A 670 35.54 26.75 1.65
C THR A 670 36.26 25.77 0.73
N GLU A 671 35.55 25.09 -0.14
CA GLU A 671 36.17 24.43 -1.29
C GLU A 671 36.74 25.52 -2.19
N GLY A 672 38.03 25.73 -2.11
CA GLY A 672 38.74 26.56 -3.06
C GLY A 672 39.05 25.81 -4.33
N GLY A 673 38.55 26.34 -5.48
CA GLY A 673 39.02 26.18 -6.82
C GLY A 673 38.84 24.85 -7.50
#